data_515a7afe482be2feb436788e4c4bc8a2
#
_entry.id   515a7afe482be2feb436788e4c4bc8a2
#
_cell.length_a   1.000
_cell.length_b   1.000
_cell.length_c   1.000
_cell.angle_alpha   90.00
_cell.angle_beta   90.00
_cell.angle_gamma   90.00
#
_symmetry.space_group_name_H-M   'P 1'
#
loop_
_entity.id
_entity.type
_entity.pdbx_description
1 polymer ?
#
loop_
_entity_poly.entity_id
_entity_poly.type
_entity_poly.pdbx_seq_one_letter_code
_entity_poly.pdbx_strand_id
1 'polypeptide(L)'
;TIASIVAITASTCFAAPAFPFPQNKAHPFGNTFKNAKTSVIKSHFDAWKKTWYTEAGSQVDLSNTDSQNANKGMPGGTARVISPNEDRKMTVSEGIAYGMLIMVYMSDNTNDYSSQFEKLWKFWKSYMVSGGSVSGMHWKINSFDGKTEGQGSASDADFDAATALIMASKQWNNATYLNDAKTLINWIKSNDMESDGRVRPGSNWNDAFNPSYSTIAAFQLFYNVTNDSFWQTAIKTTMDHLLKCQDATTGLMPDWCDWSSHKATSTSAAVSGGYKGFYDDAARTPWRMAWAYYWYGNEEAKQSNDKIITWLDKETFGYPALILPGYNLDGSSPSDIFVSSTYAGGLGLSMASATNPGWFLENLYYTLANTEGKDAINAKKGENYFAATLNILYMLLFTGNMPDFNNIDKFTTFTPDPDGVRKPKAPEGTLMPENSGATVSGFEHWGSYCDKFGMGTVMYPDSGSTGIYKMADGSYQIQTELFVASEPTYEPNKQLNYPFAGLAVSFDKDHKYYDLSDLQTVRVTYKSQGLMRFAILDEETLIQKQEGGEPGAYLHPTDDFITVDIDISGDASDEFKSLDYPSWVNYENSRSATLKAVRGVKFDAKMIKGGYASFNLKEVMLLDGNGTIISALKGVNAVPKSLPTSRQTFMHEAGQIMYSGFGKNAKIYIFDLNGTQVYSRHAGSAGSLDLNKIAAKGAYIARIVDGVNSKQVRILK
;
A
#
# COMPACT_ATOMS: atom_id res chain seq x y z
N THR A 1 -19.08 -68.51 -15.22
CA THR A 1 -19.72 -67.33 -14.61
C THR A 1 -18.62 -66.38 -14.12
N ILE A 2 -18.33 -65.35 -14.92
CA ILE A 2 -17.38 -64.31 -14.58
C ILE A 2 -18.20 -63.20 -13.90
N ALA A 3 -18.02 -63.01 -12.62
CA ALA A 3 -18.62 -61.90 -11.90
C ALA A 3 -17.77 -60.65 -12.13
N SER A 4 -18.28 -59.70 -12.92
CA SER A 4 -17.71 -58.36 -13.11
C SER A 4 -17.97 -57.53 -11.84
N ILE A 5 -16.94 -57.23 -11.09
CA ILE A 5 -17.00 -56.24 -10.02
C ILE A 5 -16.96 -54.88 -10.63
N VAL A 6 -18.13 -54.20 -10.69
CA VAL A 6 -18.22 -52.78 -11.02
C VAL A 6 -17.74 -52.01 -9.76
N ALA A 7 -16.54 -51.49 -9.84
CA ALA A 7 -16.06 -50.49 -8.84
C ALA A 7 -16.81 -49.17 -9.08
N ILE A 8 -17.82 -48.91 -8.26
CA ILE A 8 -18.46 -47.58 -8.18
C ILE A 8 -17.46 -46.66 -7.51
N THR A 9 -16.72 -45.92 -8.30
CA THR A 9 -16.00 -44.73 -7.78
C THR A 9 -17.06 -43.72 -7.40
N ALA A 10 -17.29 -43.59 -6.08
CA ALA A 10 -18.09 -42.50 -5.56
C ALA A 10 -17.35 -41.19 -5.89
N SER A 11 -17.74 -40.54 -6.97
CA SER A 11 -17.40 -39.16 -7.22
C SER A 11 -18.04 -38.36 -6.09
N THR A 12 -17.25 -37.81 -5.19
CA THR A 12 -17.74 -36.85 -4.22
C THR A 12 -18.19 -35.63 -4.99
N CYS A 13 -19.46 -35.57 -5.34
CA CYS A 13 -20.10 -34.39 -5.89
C CYS A 13 -20.18 -33.41 -4.73
N PHE A 14 -19.30 -32.42 -4.68
CA PHE A 14 -19.43 -31.32 -3.73
C PHE A 14 -20.71 -30.57 -4.05
N ALA A 15 -21.49 -30.22 -3.03
CA ALA A 15 -22.64 -29.33 -3.19
C ALA A 15 -22.15 -27.94 -3.67
N ALA A 16 -22.94 -27.30 -4.50
CA ALA A 16 -22.66 -25.91 -4.89
C ALA A 16 -22.42 -25.03 -3.63
N PRO A 17 -21.57 -23.99 -3.71
CA PRO A 17 -21.28 -23.15 -2.56
C PRO A 17 -22.56 -22.52 -2.03
N ALA A 18 -22.82 -22.66 -0.71
CA ALA A 18 -24.01 -22.11 -0.07
C ALA A 18 -23.97 -20.57 0.03
N PHE A 19 -22.78 -20.01 0.03
CA PHE A 19 -22.51 -18.56 0.14
C PHE A 19 -21.55 -18.13 -0.99
N PRO A 20 -22.04 -18.13 -2.25
CA PRO A 20 -21.17 -17.85 -3.39
C PRO A 20 -20.62 -16.44 -3.37
N PHE A 21 -19.37 -16.27 -3.83
CA PHE A 21 -18.79 -14.96 -4.11
C PHE A 21 -19.53 -14.27 -5.28
N PRO A 22 -19.82 -12.98 -5.24
CA PRO A 22 -19.59 -12.08 -4.10
C PRO A 22 -20.70 -12.24 -3.04
N GLN A 23 -20.30 -12.27 -1.77
CA GLN A 23 -21.27 -12.42 -0.69
C GLN A 23 -22.07 -11.14 -0.46
N ASN A 24 -21.44 -9.95 -0.61
CA ASN A 24 -22.08 -8.64 -0.45
C ASN A 24 -22.86 -8.53 0.88
N LYS A 25 -22.18 -8.82 1.97
CA LYS A 25 -22.72 -8.84 3.33
C LYS A 25 -22.09 -7.75 4.16
N ALA A 26 -22.83 -6.66 4.40
CA ALA A 26 -22.38 -5.64 5.33
C ALA A 26 -22.22 -6.22 6.73
N HIS A 27 -21.10 -5.91 7.37
CA HIS A 27 -20.81 -6.32 8.72
C HIS A 27 -21.80 -5.71 9.72
N PRO A 28 -22.11 -6.41 10.82
CA PRO A 28 -23.01 -5.89 11.85
C PRO A 28 -22.42 -4.70 12.60
N PHE A 29 -21.08 -4.55 12.61
CA PHE A 29 -20.35 -3.46 13.24
C PHE A 29 -19.39 -2.84 12.25
N GLY A 30 -18.97 -1.59 12.51
CA GLY A 30 -18.00 -0.88 11.68
C GLY A 30 -18.51 -0.50 10.30
N ASN A 31 -17.58 -0.11 9.45
CA ASN A 31 -17.86 0.49 8.14
C ASN A 31 -17.50 -0.46 7.01
N THR A 32 -18.47 -1.10 6.38
CA THR A 32 -18.29 -1.91 5.19
C THR A 32 -18.23 -1.03 3.94
N PHE A 33 -17.19 -1.13 3.12
CA PHE A 33 -17.16 -0.46 1.82
C PHE A 33 -18.00 -1.24 0.80
N LYS A 34 -19.14 -0.66 0.39
CA LYS A 34 -20.19 -1.35 -0.38
C LYS A 34 -20.04 -1.22 -1.90
N ASN A 35 -19.22 -0.30 -2.38
CA ASN A 35 -19.14 0.04 -3.81
C ASN A 35 -17.92 -0.59 -4.52
N ALA A 36 -17.34 -1.63 -3.95
CA ALA A 36 -16.23 -2.36 -4.57
C ALA A 36 -16.67 -3.06 -5.87
N LYS A 37 -15.84 -2.94 -6.91
CA LYS A 37 -15.99 -3.77 -8.12
C LYS A 37 -15.49 -5.16 -7.82
N THR A 38 -16.40 -6.11 -7.67
CA THR A 38 -16.06 -7.51 -7.36
C THR A 38 -15.20 -8.17 -8.43
N SER A 39 -15.30 -7.73 -9.70
CA SER A 39 -14.42 -8.14 -10.78
C SER A 39 -12.93 -7.81 -10.52
N VAL A 40 -12.65 -6.74 -9.81
CA VAL A 40 -11.27 -6.38 -9.40
C VAL A 40 -10.75 -7.40 -8.39
N ILE A 41 -11.52 -7.70 -7.34
CA ILE A 41 -11.15 -8.72 -6.33
C ILE A 41 -10.91 -10.07 -7.01
N LYS A 42 -11.79 -10.44 -7.96
CA LYS A 42 -11.64 -11.67 -8.74
C LYS A 42 -10.35 -11.66 -9.59
N SER A 43 -10.02 -10.55 -10.20
CA SER A 43 -8.78 -10.41 -10.99
C SER A 43 -7.54 -10.61 -10.13
N HIS A 44 -7.49 -10.03 -8.93
CA HIS A 44 -6.41 -10.26 -7.97
C HIS A 44 -6.31 -11.71 -7.53
N PHE A 45 -7.45 -12.34 -7.24
CA PHE A 45 -7.50 -13.75 -6.90
C PHE A 45 -7.01 -14.64 -8.06
N ASP A 46 -7.43 -14.39 -9.29
CA ASP A 46 -7.01 -15.18 -10.46
C ASP A 46 -5.50 -15.05 -10.69
N ALA A 47 -4.95 -13.85 -10.52
CA ALA A 47 -3.50 -13.60 -10.59
C ALA A 47 -2.75 -14.32 -9.46
N TRP A 48 -3.22 -14.20 -8.21
CA TRP A 48 -2.67 -14.87 -7.05
C TRP A 48 -2.70 -16.40 -7.23
N LYS A 49 -3.84 -16.96 -7.61
CA LYS A 49 -4.01 -18.40 -7.82
C LYS A 49 -3.06 -18.93 -8.90
N LYS A 50 -2.88 -18.18 -9.98
CA LYS A 50 -1.94 -18.53 -11.06
C LYS A 50 -0.49 -18.52 -10.59
N THR A 51 -0.11 -17.63 -9.68
CA THR A 51 1.28 -17.37 -9.30
C THR A 51 1.71 -18.17 -8.08
N TRP A 52 0.84 -18.25 -7.07
CA TRP A 52 1.19 -18.74 -5.74
C TRP A 52 0.57 -20.09 -5.38
N TYR A 53 -0.60 -20.44 -5.93
CA TYR A 53 -1.20 -21.74 -5.72
C TYR A 53 -0.62 -22.76 -6.70
N THR A 54 -0.28 -23.97 -6.20
CA THR A 54 0.21 -25.06 -7.06
C THR A 54 -0.19 -26.42 -6.50
N GLU A 55 -0.37 -27.38 -7.39
CA GLU A 55 -0.78 -28.76 -7.05
C GLU A 55 0.39 -29.74 -7.20
N ALA A 56 0.34 -30.83 -6.46
CA ALA A 56 1.27 -31.94 -6.62
C ALA A 56 1.21 -32.46 -8.07
N GLY A 57 2.38 -32.67 -8.66
CA GLY A 57 2.51 -33.07 -10.06
C GLY A 57 2.57 -31.91 -11.07
N SER A 58 2.23 -30.67 -10.65
CA SER A 58 2.44 -29.50 -11.49
C SER A 58 3.90 -29.09 -11.52
N GLN A 59 4.35 -28.62 -12.70
CA GLN A 59 5.70 -28.07 -12.84
C GLN A 59 5.78 -26.66 -12.25
N VAL A 60 6.73 -26.46 -11.33
CA VAL A 60 7.13 -25.15 -10.80
C VAL A 60 8.64 -25.09 -10.89
N ASP A 61 9.14 -24.26 -11.80
CA ASP A 61 10.57 -24.17 -12.04
C ASP A 61 11.27 -23.47 -10.85
N LEU A 62 12.43 -24.02 -10.48
CA LEU A 62 13.34 -23.36 -9.56
C LEU A 62 13.98 -22.15 -10.25
N SER A 63 14.22 -21.10 -9.50
CA SER A 63 14.70 -19.81 -10.04
C SER A 63 16.06 -19.91 -10.76
N ASN A 64 16.85 -20.92 -10.43
CA ASN A 64 18.22 -21.06 -10.91
C ASN A 64 18.46 -22.26 -11.85
N THR A 65 17.46 -23.08 -12.10
CA THR A 65 17.59 -24.27 -12.98
C THR A 65 16.26 -24.63 -13.62
N ASP A 66 16.15 -24.42 -14.93
CA ASP A 66 14.92 -24.64 -15.73
C ASP A 66 14.42 -26.10 -15.78
N SER A 67 15.11 -27.05 -15.14
CA SER A 67 14.81 -28.48 -15.26
C SER A 67 14.36 -29.15 -13.96
N GLN A 68 14.38 -28.45 -12.83
CA GLN A 68 14.01 -29.06 -11.54
C GLN A 68 12.66 -28.54 -11.05
N ASN A 69 11.78 -29.47 -10.73
CA ASN A 69 10.43 -29.14 -10.25
C ASN A 69 10.42 -28.93 -8.73
N ALA A 70 10.10 -27.72 -8.29
CA ALA A 70 9.97 -27.34 -6.89
C ALA A 70 8.89 -28.15 -6.12
N ASN A 71 7.95 -28.79 -6.81
CA ASN A 71 6.89 -29.64 -6.25
C ASN A 71 7.25 -31.12 -6.18
N LYS A 72 8.48 -31.52 -6.52
CA LYS A 72 8.89 -32.91 -6.69
C LYS A 72 8.63 -33.78 -5.43
N GLY A 73 8.77 -33.21 -4.24
CA GLY A 73 8.58 -33.90 -2.96
C GLY A 73 7.18 -33.79 -2.37
N MET A 74 6.24 -33.16 -3.04
CA MET A 74 4.86 -33.01 -2.55
C MET A 74 4.12 -34.35 -2.48
N PRO A 75 3.36 -34.62 -1.41
CA PRO A 75 2.45 -35.75 -1.36
C PRO A 75 1.41 -35.70 -2.48
N GLY A 76 1.10 -36.86 -3.11
CA GLY A 76 0.14 -36.93 -4.21
C GLY A 76 -1.27 -36.45 -3.81
N GLY A 77 -1.93 -35.74 -4.69
CA GLY A 77 -3.28 -35.21 -4.48
C GLY A 77 -3.37 -34.05 -3.50
N THR A 78 -2.25 -33.36 -3.22
CA THR A 78 -2.18 -32.16 -2.39
C THR A 78 -1.97 -30.91 -3.22
N ALA A 79 -2.15 -29.74 -2.59
CA ALA A 79 -1.76 -28.45 -3.12
C ALA A 79 -1.08 -27.63 -2.02
N ARG A 80 -0.32 -26.62 -2.45
CA ARG A 80 0.35 -25.68 -1.53
C ARG A 80 0.27 -24.26 -2.05
N VAL A 81 0.55 -23.32 -1.16
CA VAL A 81 0.85 -21.93 -1.50
C VAL A 81 2.36 -21.74 -1.45
N ILE A 82 2.94 -21.23 -2.53
CA ILE A 82 4.39 -21.04 -2.65
C ILE A 82 4.82 -19.89 -1.74
N SER A 83 5.80 -20.14 -0.87
CA SER A 83 6.52 -19.09 -0.16
C SER A 83 7.78 -18.71 -0.97
N PRO A 84 8.01 -17.41 -1.21
CA PRO A 84 8.92 -16.95 -2.27
C PRO A 84 10.41 -16.98 -1.93
N ASN A 85 10.74 -16.97 -0.66
CA ASN A 85 12.08 -16.56 -0.22
C ASN A 85 13.19 -17.59 -0.48
N GLU A 86 12.85 -18.79 -0.94
CA GLU A 86 13.83 -19.87 -1.08
C GLU A 86 13.54 -20.69 -2.33
N ASP A 87 13.82 -20.07 -3.45
CA ASP A 87 13.83 -20.74 -4.74
C ASP A 87 12.50 -21.43 -5.11
N ARG A 88 11.36 -20.87 -4.64
CA ARG A 88 10.00 -21.37 -4.85
C ARG A 88 9.70 -22.77 -4.27
N LYS A 89 10.66 -23.38 -3.59
CA LYS A 89 10.50 -24.73 -3.02
C LYS A 89 9.85 -24.74 -1.64
N MET A 90 9.80 -23.62 -0.94
CA MET A 90 9.24 -23.54 0.40
C MET A 90 7.74 -23.26 0.40
N THR A 91 7.08 -23.73 1.44
CA THR A 91 5.76 -23.29 1.86
C THR A 91 5.72 -23.17 3.37
N VAL A 92 4.95 -22.21 3.87
CA VAL A 92 4.70 -22.04 5.30
C VAL A 92 3.24 -22.35 5.63
N SER A 93 2.98 -22.77 6.87
CA SER A 93 1.63 -23.10 7.34
C SER A 93 0.66 -21.92 7.21
N GLU A 94 1.15 -20.67 7.44
CA GLU A 94 0.41 -19.43 7.19
C GLU A 94 -0.15 -19.38 5.76
N GLY A 95 0.69 -19.66 4.77
CA GLY A 95 0.27 -19.65 3.37
C GLY A 95 -0.80 -20.69 3.04
N ILE A 96 -0.74 -21.87 3.67
CA ILE A 96 -1.76 -22.90 3.52
C ILE A 96 -3.08 -22.43 4.14
N ALA A 97 -3.05 -21.90 5.36
CA ALA A 97 -4.24 -21.42 6.06
C ALA A 97 -4.92 -20.25 5.34
N TYR A 98 -4.14 -19.24 4.89
CA TYR A 98 -4.65 -18.14 4.07
C TYR A 98 -5.22 -18.64 2.74
N GLY A 99 -4.53 -19.59 2.09
CA GLY A 99 -5.05 -20.21 0.87
C GLY A 99 -6.39 -20.91 1.09
N MET A 100 -6.56 -21.60 2.22
CA MET A 100 -7.83 -22.22 2.61
C MET A 100 -8.93 -21.16 2.80
N LEU A 101 -8.67 -20.07 3.52
CA LEU A 101 -9.63 -18.95 3.67
C LEU A 101 -10.03 -18.36 2.33
N ILE A 102 -9.05 -18.06 1.47
CA ILE A 102 -9.28 -17.49 0.14
C ILE A 102 -10.17 -18.41 -0.71
N MET A 103 -9.88 -19.72 -0.74
CA MET A 103 -10.70 -20.68 -1.53
C MET A 103 -12.14 -20.75 -1.05
N VAL A 104 -12.37 -20.69 0.27
CA VAL A 104 -13.74 -20.69 0.85
C VAL A 104 -14.52 -19.47 0.37
N TYR A 105 -13.94 -18.27 0.49
CA TYR A 105 -14.66 -17.02 0.22
C TYR A 105 -14.74 -16.66 -1.27
N MET A 106 -13.80 -17.16 -2.09
CA MET A 106 -13.80 -16.90 -3.53
C MET A 106 -14.58 -17.92 -4.36
N SER A 107 -15.10 -18.99 -3.75
CA SER A 107 -15.98 -19.94 -4.44
C SER A 107 -17.27 -19.25 -4.90
N ASP A 108 -17.57 -19.35 -6.19
CA ASP A 108 -18.75 -18.77 -6.81
C ASP A 108 -19.62 -19.84 -7.52
N ASN A 109 -20.78 -19.44 -8.05
CA ASN A 109 -21.70 -20.36 -8.73
C ASN A 109 -21.13 -20.94 -10.05
N THR A 110 -20.06 -20.36 -10.57
CA THR A 110 -19.40 -20.80 -11.81
C THR A 110 -18.14 -21.61 -11.51
N ASN A 111 -17.43 -21.22 -10.43
CA ASN A 111 -16.14 -21.78 -10.05
C ASN A 111 -16.19 -22.19 -8.57
N ASP A 112 -16.45 -23.45 -8.30
CA ASP A 112 -16.33 -24.02 -6.97
C ASP A 112 -14.89 -24.45 -6.69
N TYR A 113 -14.30 -23.88 -5.63
CA TYR A 113 -12.93 -24.16 -5.22
C TYR A 113 -12.83 -25.18 -4.08
N SER A 114 -13.86 -25.97 -3.82
CA SER A 114 -13.88 -27.03 -2.80
C SER A 114 -12.77 -28.07 -3.00
N SER A 115 -12.49 -28.43 -4.25
CA SER A 115 -11.38 -29.34 -4.58
C SER A 115 -10.00 -28.75 -4.24
N GLN A 116 -9.79 -27.46 -4.52
CA GLN A 116 -8.55 -26.76 -4.19
C GLN A 116 -8.38 -26.63 -2.69
N PHE A 117 -9.45 -26.31 -1.96
CA PHE A 117 -9.48 -26.29 -0.51
C PHE A 117 -9.11 -27.66 0.07
N GLU A 118 -9.73 -28.73 -0.40
CA GLU A 118 -9.45 -30.09 0.07
C GLU A 118 -8.00 -30.51 -0.17
N LYS A 119 -7.39 -30.09 -1.30
CA LYS A 119 -5.97 -30.35 -1.60
C LYS A 119 -5.02 -29.59 -0.67
N LEU A 120 -5.36 -28.35 -0.28
CA LEU A 120 -4.61 -27.60 0.73
C LEU A 120 -4.75 -28.26 2.09
N TRP A 121 -5.96 -28.67 2.48
CA TRP A 121 -6.20 -29.36 3.73
C TRP A 121 -5.50 -30.73 3.79
N LYS A 122 -5.41 -31.46 2.67
CA LYS A 122 -4.62 -32.70 2.57
C LYS A 122 -3.11 -32.42 2.74
N PHE A 123 -2.61 -31.31 2.20
CA PHE A 123 -1.21 -30.92 2.44
C PHE A 123 -0.97 -30.66 3.91
N TRP A 124 -1.84 -29.90 4.58
CA TRP A 124 -1.79 -29.69 6.02
C TRP A 124 -1.70 -31.00 6.78
N LYS A 125 -2.64 -31.94 6.49
CA LYS A 125 -2.69 -33.27 7.14
C LYS A 125 -1.46 -34.15 6.87
N SER A 126 -0.74 -33.90 5.79
CA SER A 126 0.50 -34.64 5.47
C SER A 126 1.68 -34.20 6.34
N TYR A 127 1.60 -33.03 6.98
CA TYR A 127 2.69 -32.44 7.76
C TYR A 127 2.25 -31.98 9.16
N MET A 128 1.31 -32.71 9.77
CA MET A 128 0.85 -32.44 11.13
C MET A 128 1.95 -32.63 12.14
N VAL A 129 1.97 -31.80 13.19
CA VAL A 129 2.94 -31.87 14.31
C VAL A 129 2.78 -33.15 15.10
N SER A 130 1.54 -33.61 15.27
CA SER A 130 1.22 -34.84 16.01
C SER A 130 0.53 -35.84 15.09
N GLY A 131 0.91 -37.11 15.19
CA GLY A 131 0.23 -38.20 14.50
C GLY A 131 -1.06 -38.63 15.19
N GLY A 132 -1.97 -39.25 14.45
CA GLY A 132 -3.16 -39.94 14.95
C GLY A 132 -4.47 -39.17 14.93
N SER A 133 -4.52 -37.90 15.27
CA SER A 133 -5.67 -37.01 15.12
C SER A 133 -5.26 -35.69 14.48
N VAL A 134 -6.25 -34.87 14.06
CA VAL A 134 -5.97 -33.54 13.47
C VAL A 134 -5.22 -32.67 14.48
N SER A 135 -4.11 -32.08 14.03
CA SER A 135 -3.25 -31.18 14.81
C SER A 135 -2.78 -30.00 13.99
N GLY A 136 -2.06 -29.07 14.62
CA GLY A 136 -1.33 -28.03 13.92
C GLY A 136 -0.34 -28.62 12.91
N MET A 137 0.03 -27.84 11.91
CA MET A 137 1.00 -28.22 10.89
C MET A 137 2.38 -27.68 11.26
N HIS A 138 3.43 -28.43 10.94
CA HIS A 138 4.79 -27.89 10.99
C HIS A 138 4.89 -26.61 10.13
N TRP A 139 5.50 -25.55 10.70
CA TRP A 139 5.34 -24.21 10.11
C TRP A 139 6.06 -24.00 8.78
N LYS A 140 7.10 -24.82 8.45
CA LYS A 140 7.85 -24.65 7.19
C LYS A 140 8.21 -26.00 6.56
N ILE A 141 7.84 -26.17 5.30
CA ILE A 141 8.03 -27.38 4.52
C ILE A 141 8.81 -27.09 3.25
N ASN A 142 9.80 -27.92 2.95
CA ASN A 142 10.48 -27.95 1.67
C ASN A 142 9.76 -28.90 0.71
N SER A 143 9.03 -28.37 -0.23
CA SER A 143 8.23 -29.16 -1.19
C SER A 143 9.06 -29.82 -2.28
N PHE A 144 10.34 -29.47 -2.42
CA PHE A 144 11.24 -30.09 -3.37
C PHE A 144 11.69 -31.50 -2.91
N ASP A 145 11.98 -31.67 -1.63
CA ASP A 145 12.42 -32.96 -1.07
C ASP A 145 11.40 -33.57 -0.09
N GLY A 146 10.28 -32.87 0.17
CA GLY A 146 9.22 -33.32 1.08
C GLY A 146 9.56 -33.24 2.55
N LYS A 147 10.63 -32.50 2.94
CA LYS A 147 11.07 -32.44 4.33
C LYS A 147 10.46 -31.28 5.11
N THR A 148 10.27 -31.52 6.39
CA THR A 148 9.99 -30.47 7.38
C THR A 148 11.28 -29.74 7.72
N GLU A 149 11.32 -28.43 7.43
CA GLU A 149 12.44 -27.56 7.77
C GLU A 149 12.15 -26.71 9.03
N GLY A 150 10.90 -26.36 9.26
CA GLY A 150 10.46 -25.69 10.48
C GLY A 150 9.62 -26.60 11.37
N GLN A 151 10.19 -27.06 12.47
CA GLN A 151 9.53 -27.94 13.42
C GLN A 151 8.57 -27.18 14.33
N GLY A 152 7.46 -27.83 14.74
CA GLY A 152 6.40 -27.22 15.53
C GLY A 152 5.41 -26.44 14.66
N SER A 153 4.33 -25.97 15.25
CA SER A 153 3.33 -25.14 14.60
C SER A 153 3.71 -23.65 14.63
N ALA A 154 2.99 -22.84 13.88
CA ALA A 154 2.87 -21.38 14.05
C ALA A 154 1.40 -21.07 14.33
N SER A 155 1.10 -20.54 15.50
CA SER A 155 -0.27 -20.50 16.03
C SER A 155 -1.22 -19.60 15.20
N ASP A 156 -0.72 -18.54 14.54
CA ASP A 156 -1.53 -17.73 13.61
C ASP A 156 -2.12 -18.58 12.49
N ALA A 157 -1.31 -19.47 11.92
CA ALA A 157 -1.74 -20.38 10.87
C ALA A 157 -2.78 -21.40 11.38
N ASP A 158 -2.59 -21.92 12.59
CA ASP A 158 -3.49 -22.90 13.18
C ASP A 158 -4.87 -22.27 13.46
N PHE A 159 -4.91 -21.03 13.97
CA PHE A 159 -6.16 -20.29 14.17
C PHE A 159 -6.90 -20.03 12.85
N ASP A 160 -6.18 -19.65 11.82
CA ASP A 160 -6.75 -19.37 10.50
C ASP A 160 -7.22 -20.65 9.79
N ALA A 161 -6.48 -21.76 9.93
CA ALA A 161 -6.87 -23.06 9.39
C ALA A 161 -8.15 -23.58 10.05
N ALA A 162 -8.25 -23.49 11.39
CA ALA A 162 -9.46 -23.87 12.11
C ALA A 162 -10.66 -22.98 11.71
N THR A 163 -10.44 -21.69 11.54
CA THR A 163 -11.47 -20.75 11.03
C THR A 163 -11.91 -21.14 9.63
N ALA A 164 -10.96 -21.41 8.72
CA ALA A 164 -11.25 -21.83 7.35
C ALA A 164 -12.07 -23.11 7.29
N LEU A 165 -11.76 -24.10 8.15
CA LEU A 165 -12.52 -25.35 8.24
C LEU A 165 -13.96 -25.12 8.72
N ILE A 166 -14.18 -24.25 9.71
CA ILE A 166 -15.54 -23.90 10.15
C ILE A 166 -16.31 -23.25 9.00
N MET A 167 -15.72 -22.28 8.30
CA MET A 167 -16.35 -21.61 7.17
C MET A 167 -16.61 -22.60 6.02
N ALA A 168 -15.67 -23.48 5.71
CA ALA A 168 -15.79 -24.53 4.70
C ALA A 168 -16.94 -25.50 5.01
N SER A 169 -17.11 -25.86 6.29
CA SER A 169 -18.23 -26.72 6.70
C SER A 169 -19.60 -26.13 6.37
N LYS A 170 -19.72 -24.82 6.42
CA LYS A 170 -20.94 -24.07 6.05
C LYS A 170 -21.04 -23.85 4.55
N GLN A 171 -19.95 -23.50 3.89
CA GLN A 171 -19.89 -23.23 2.46
C GLN A 171 -20.29 -24.45 1.63
N TRP A 172 -19.86 -25.64 2.03
CA TRP A 172 -20.10 -26.89 1.28
C TRP A 172 -20.95 -27.90 2.05
N ASN A 173 -21.60 -27.49 3.14
CA ASN A 173 -22.43 -28.35 4.00
C ASN A 173 -21.73 -29.67 4.35
N ASN A 174 -20.47 -29.61 4.76
CA ASN A 174 -19.62 -30.77 5.04
C ASN A 174 -19.28 -30.86 6.55
N ALA A 175 -19.95 -31.76 7.25
CA ALA A 175 -19.75 -31.96 8.68
C ALA A 175 -18.32 -32.45 9.05
N THR A 176 -17.60 -33.07 8.13
CA THR A 176 -16.23 -33.53 8.36
C THR A 176 -15.31 -32.33 8.65
N TYR A 177 -15.45 -31.24 7.91
CA TYR A 177 -14.65 -30.02 8.15
C TYR A 177 -14.93 -29.42 9.54
N LEU A 178 -16.18 -29.42 10.01
CA LEU A 178 -16.50 -28.96 11.36
C LEU A 178 -15.89 -29.88 12.45
N ASN A 179 -15.90 -31.18 12.23
CA ASN A 179 -15.29 -32.13 13.16
C ASN A 179 -13.76 -31.97 13.20
N ASP A 180 -13.13 -31.82 12.03
CA ASP A 180 -11.71 -31.55 11.91
C ASP A 180 -11.35 -30.22 12.61
N ALA A 181 -12.17 -29.17 12.39
CA ALA A 181 -11.99 -27.88 13.07
C ALA A 181 -12.04 -28.01 14.60
N LYS A 182 -13.05 -28.70 15.15
CA LYS A 182 -13.16 -28.91 16.61
C LYS A 182 -11.98 -29.70 17.17
N THR A 183 -11.49 -30.66 16.43
CA THR A 183 -10.30 -31.45 16.82
C THR A 183 -9.05 -30.56 16.82
N LEU A 184 -8.87 -29.74 15.77
CA LEU A 184 -7.77 -28.79 15.69
C LEU A 184 -7.85 -27.74 16.81
N ILE A 185 -9.03 -27.18 17.10
CA ILE A 185 -9.26 -26.21 18.18
C ILE A 185 -8.86 -26.80 19.54
N ASN A 186 -9.20 -28.05 19.82
CA ASN A 186 -8.79 -28.71 21.04
C ASN A 186 -7.27 -28.93 21.12
N TRP A 187 -6.65 -29.27 20.00
CA TRP A 187 -5.19 -29.39 19.91
C TRP A 187 -4.50 -28.03 20.13
N ILE A 188 -4.99 -26.96 19.47
CA ILE A 188 -4.53 -25.57 19.63
C ILE A 188 -4.56 -25.15 21.09
N LYS A 189 -5.71 -25.36 21.77
CA LYS A 189 -5.86 -25.04 23.20
C LYS A 189 -4.76 -25.69 24.05
N SER A 190 -4.36 -26.90 23.71
CA SER A 190 -3.40 -27.67 24.50
C SER A 190 -1.93 -27.40 24.14
N ASN A 191 -1.64 -26.87 22.95
CA ASN A 191 -0.28 -26.77 22.42
C ASN A 191 0.16 -25.32 22.06
N ASP A 192 -0.77 -24.49 21.56
CA ASP A 192 -0.48 -23.12 21.13
C ASP A 192 -0.95 -22.05 22.13
N MET A 193 -1.56 -22.49 23.22
CA MET A 193 -2.07 -21.61 24.28
C MET A 193 -1.48 -21.99 25.63
N GLU A 194 -1.30 -20.99 26.48
CA GLU A 194 -1.07 -21.20 27.90
C GLU A 194 -2.43 -21.38 28.63
N SER A 195 -2.39 -22.00 29.80
CA SER A 195 -3.60 -22.30 30.60
C SER A 195 -4.35 -21.02 31.04
N ASP A 196 -3.67 -19.89 31.10
CA ASP A 196 -4.23 -18.56 31.43
C ASP A 196 -4.74 -17.80 30.21
N GLY A 197 -4.73 -18.42 29.04
CA GLY A 197 -5.22 -17.85 27.79
C GLY A 197 -4.19 -17.06 26.98
N ARG A 198 -2.92 -17.01 27.39
CA ARG A 198 -1.86 -16.40 26.58
C ARG A 198 -1.57 -17.22 25.33
N VAL A 199 -1.37 -16.52 24.22
CA VAL A 199 -1.00 -17.11 22.92
C VAL A 199 0.49 -17.41 22.91
N ARG A 200 0.87 -18.64 22.58
CA ARG A 200 2.24 -19.00 22.21
C ARG A 200 2.45 -18.70 20.72
N PRO A 201 3.64 -18.28 20.28
CA PRO A 201 3.94 -18.17 18.85
C PRO A 201 3.81 -19.49 18.09
N GLY A 202 3.93 -20.62 18.78
CA GLY A 202 3.76 -21.95 18.24
C GLY A 202 3.94 -23.02 19.30
N SER A 203 3.67 -24.28 18.97
CA SER A 203 3.63 -25.37 19.92
C SER A 203 4.97 -25.65 20.62
N ASN A 204 6.08 -25.25 20.05
CA ASN A 204 7.43 -25.34 20.62
C ASN A 204 8.09 -23.98 20.86
N TRP A 205 7.31 -22.88 20.77
CA TRP A 205 7.76 -21.51 20.98
C TRP A 205 6.98 -20.87 22.12
N ASN A 206 7.69 -20.17 23.02
CA ASN A 206 7.05 -19.45 24.12
C ASN A 206 7.96 -18.34 24.68
N ASP A 207 8.78 -17.73 23.82
CA ASP A 207 9.79 -16.75 24.23
C ASP A 207 9.32 -15.30 24.11
N ALA A 208 8.23 -15.05 23.36
CA ALA A 208 7.64 -13.73 23.20
C ALA A 208 6.20 -13.82 22.67
N PHE A 209 5.52 -12.69 22.63
CA PHE A 209 4.20 -12.52 22.05
C PHE A 209 4.31 -11.81 20.69
N ASN A 210 3.63 -12.36 19.68
CA ASN A 210 3.44 -11.69 18.40
C ASN A 210 2.07 -11.00 18.39
N PRO A 211 1.98 -9.65 18.40
CA PRO A 211 0.69 -8.96 18.38
C PRO A 211 -0.22 -9.35 17.24
N SER A 212 0.32 -9.68 16.06
CA SER A 212 -0.47 -10.09 14.90
C SER A 212 -1.11 -11.47 15.04
N TYR A 213 -0.69 -12.28 16.03
CA TYR A 213 -1.30 -13.55 16.35
C TYR A 213 -2.56 -13.42 17.24
N SER A 214 -2.94 -12.19 17.58
CA SER A 214 -4.17 -11.87 18.31
C SER A 214 -5.41 -12.03 17.42
N THR A 215 -5.74 -13.27 17.08
CA THR A 215 -6.88 -13.61 16.21
C THR A 215 -8.20 -13.66 16.99
N ILE A 216 -8.57 -12.53 17.59
CA ILE A 216 -9.75 -12.42 18.49
C ILE A 216 -11.04 -12.88 17.81
N ALA A 217 -11.20 -12.63 16.51
CA ALA A 217 -12.35 -13.13 15.75
C ALA A 217 -12.42 -14.66 15.76
N ALA A 218 -11.27 -15.34 15.59
CA ALA A 218 -11.18 -16.79 15.64
C ALA A 218 -11.51 -17.32 17.05
N PHE A 219 -10.97 -16.69 18.10
CA PHE A 219 -11.26 -17.12 19.49
C PHE A 219 -12.75 -17.01 19.82
N GLN A 220 -13.41 -15.93 19.40
CA GLN A 220 -14.87 -15.80 19.57
C GLN A 220 -15.63 -16.87 18.76
N LEU A 221 -15.17 -17.16 17.52
CA LEU A 221 -15.74 -18.22 16.69
C LEU A 221 -15.55 -19.60 17.35
N PHE A 222 -14.39 -19.88 17.94
CA PHE A 222 -14.10 -21.14 18.64
C PHE A 222 -14.99 -21.31 19.86
N TYR A 223 -15.19 -20.25 20.65
CA TYR A 223 -16.19 -20.26 21.70
C TYR A 223 -17.58 -20.63 21.16
N ASN A 224 -18.01 -20.00 20.08
CA ASN A 224 -19.35 -20.19 19.49
C ASN A 224 -19.59 -21.64 19.01
N VAL A 225 -18.53 -22.34 18.51
CA VAL A 225 -18.68 -23.71 17.99
C VAL A 225 -18.37 -24.80 19.00
N THR A 226 -17.59 -24.51 20.05
CA THR A 226 -17.20 -25.48 21.07
C THR A 226 -17.91 -25.29 22.40
N ASN A 227 -18.42 -24.10 22.68
CA ASN A 227 -18.95 -23.66 23.98
C ASN A 227 -17.92 -23.78 25.12
N ASP A 228 -16.61 -23.71 24.81
CA ASP A 228 -15.54 -23.76 25.79
C ASP A 228 -15.16 -22.35 26.26
N SER A 229 -15.47 -22.03 27.53
CA SER A 229 -15.20 -20.72 28.14
C SER A 229 -13.72 -20.34 28.19
N PHE A 230 -12.81 -21.29 27.97
CA PHE A 230 -11.38 -20.98 27.80
C PHE A 230 -11.13 -19.89 26.75
N TRP A 231 -11.87 -19.91 25.64
CA TRP A 231 -11.70 -18.94 24.57
C TRP A 231 -12.13 -17.51 24.97
N GLN A 232 -13.07 -17.38 25.90
CA GLN A 232 -13.40 -16.06 26.47
C GLN A 232 -12.25 -15.54 27.36
N THR A 233 -11.60 -16.43 28.11
CA THR A 233 -10.39 -16.09 28.88
C THR A 233 -9.25 -15.70 27.93
N ALA A 234 -9.05 -16.45 26.84
CA ALA A 234 -8.03 -16.15 25.83
C ALA A 234 -8.25 -14.78 25.18
N ILE A 235 -9.49 -14.42 24.82
CA ILE A 235 -9.81 -13.08 24.29
C ILE A 235 -9.37 -12.02 25.29
N LYS A 236 -9.82 -12.13 26.54
CA LYS A 236 -9.51 -11.14 27.58
C LYS A 236 -8.01 -11.01 27.83
N THR A 237 -7.32 -12.12 28.06
CA THR A 237 -5.87 -12.12 28.34
C THR A 237 -5.06 -11.56 27.19
N THR A 238 -5.41 -11.94 25.95
CA THR A 238 -4.73 -11.45 24.75
C THR A 238 -4.94 -9.97 24.55
N MET A 239 -6.19 -9.47 24.68
CA MET A 239 -6.49 -8.04 24.51
C MET A 239 -5.87 -7.18 25.61
N ASP A 240 -5.94 -7.60 26.88
CA ASP A 240 -5.30 -6.93 28.00
C ASP A 240 -3.77 -6.74 27.77
N HIS A 241 -3.12 -7.72 27.15
CA HIS A 241 -1.69 -7.65 26.83
C HIS A 241 -1.42 -6.80 25.61
N LEU A 242 -2.16 -7.01 24.52
CA LEU A 242 -2.01 -6.28 23.26
C LEU A 242 -2.11 -4.78 23.48
N LEU A 243 -3.12 -4.30 24.21
CA LEU A 243 -3.31 -2.89 24.51
C LEU A 243 -2.15 -2.25 25.30
N LYS A 244 -1.40 -3.06 26.06
CA LYS A 244 -0.20 -2.60 26.80
C LYS A 244 1.06 -2.60 25.94
N CYS A 245 1.12 -3.43 24.89
CA CYS A 245 2.22 -3.44 23.92
C CYS A 245 2.12 -2.27 22.92
N GLN A 246 0.97 -1.63 22.86
CA GLN A 246 0.65 -0.57 21.91
C GLN A 246 1.29 0.75 22.35
N ASP A 247 1.97 1.45 21.44
CA ASP A 247 2.48 2.79 21.69
C ASP A 247 1.35 3.76 22.06
N ALA A 248 1.60 4.61 23.04
CA ALA A 248 0.56 5.49 23.59
C ALA A 248 0.18 6.64 22.63
N THR A 249 1.11 7.06 21.77
CA THR A 249 0.97 8.22 20.88
C THR A 249 0.44 7.81 19.51
N THR A 250 1.06 6.82 18.88
CA THR A 250 0.75 6.39 17.52
C THR A 250 -0.25 5.24 17.45
N GLY A 251 -0.36 4.47 18.54
CA GLY A 251 -1.10 3.22 18.52
C GLY A 251 -0.40 2.07 17.81
N LEU A 252 0.79 2.26 17.27
CA LEU A 252 1.55 1.23 16.59
C LEU A 252 2.04 0.16 17.59
N MET A 253 2.23 -1.04 17.09
CA MET A 253 2.72 -2.19 17.88
C MET A 253 4.00 -2.73 17.27
N PRO A 254 4.93 -3.26 18.09
CA PRO A 254 6.09 -3.94 17.55
C PRO A 254 5.70 -5.28 16.93
N ASP A 255 6.55 -5.83 16.07
CA ASP A 255 6.39 -7.20 15.56
C ASP A 255 6.35 -8.21 16.70
N TRP A 256 7.20 -8.00 17.73
CA TRP A 256 7.29 -8.88 18.90
C TRP A 256 7.31 -8.10 20.20
N CYS A 257 6.55 -8.58 21.20
CA CYS A 257 6.35 -7.94 22.49
C CYS A 257 6.59 -8.94 23.63
N ASP A 258 7.24 -8.48 24.69
CA ASP A 258 7.49 -9.30 25.88
C ASP A 258 6.26 -9.33 26.80
N TRP A 259 5.90 -10.51 27.30
CA TRP A 259 4.72 -10.72 28.12
C TRP A 259 4.74 -10.00 29.46
N SER A 260 5.91 -9.76 30.03
CA SER A 260 6.06 -9.17 31.37
C SER A 260 6.21 -7.65 31.30
N SER A 261 7.12 -7.19 30.43
CA SER A 261 7.42 -5.77 30.30
C SER A 261 6.50 -5.02 29.36
N HIS A 262 5.76 -5.70 28.48
CA HIS A 262 4.92 -5.14 27.44
C HIS A 262 5.70 -4.24 26.46
N LYS A 263 6.97 -4.55 26.23
CA LYS A 263 7.86 -3.79 25.32
C LYS A 263 8.33 -4.64 24.17
N ALA A 264 8.75 -4.01 23.10
CA ALA A 264 9.37 -4.67 21.98
C ALA A 264 10.53 -5.58 22.44
N THR A 265 10.55 -6.83 21.99
CA THR A 265 11.55 -7.82 22.38
C THR A 265 11.98 -8.65 21.16
N SER A 266 13.22 -9.15 21.19
CA SER A 266 13.70 -10.13 20.24
C SER A 266 13.21 -11.54 20.59
N THR A 267 13.09 -12.39 19.59
CA THR A 267 12.76 -13.82 19.75
C THR A 267 13.76 -14.67 18.97
N SER A 268 13.72 -15.97 19.16
CA SER A 268 14.48 -16.93 18.36
C SER A 268 14.09 -16.88 16.86
N ALA A 269 12.89 -16.41 16.55
CA ALA A 269 12.40 -16.22 15.19
C ALA A 269 12.73 -14.85 14.60
N ALA A 270 12.87 -13.81 15.42
CA ALA A 270 13.15 -12.45 15.00
C ALA A 270 14.66 -12.15 15.03
N VAL A 271 15.38 -12.64 14.04
CA VAL A 271 16.86 -12.52 13.95
C VAL A 271 17.35 -11.19 13.41
N SER A 272 16.49 -10.37 12.80
CA SER A 272 16.83 -9.03 12.28
C SER A 272 16.20 -7.94 13.14
N GLY A 273 16.78 -6.74 13.15
CA GLY A 273 16.36 -5.65 14.04
C GLY A 273 14.93 -5.12 13.87
N GLY A 274 14.15 -5.64 12.90
CA GLY A 274 12.80 -5.20 12.56
C GLY A 274 11.77 -5.39 13.69
N TYR A 275 11.93 -6.34 14.56
CA TYR A 275 11.00 -6.69 15.63
C TYR A 275 10.63 -5.52 16.58
N LYS A 276 11.43 -4.47 16.62
CA LYS A 276 11.24 -3.32 17.52
C LYS A 276 10.22 -2.30 17.01
N GLY A 277 9.88 -2.36 15.74
CA GLY A 277 8.95 -1.44 15.10
C GLY A 277 7.71 -2.16 14.59
N PHE A 278 6.89 -1.40 13.91
CA PHE A 278 5.73 -1.87 13.18
C PHE A 278 6.17 -2.26 11.77
N TYR A 279 6.46 -3.54 11.57
CA TYR A 279 6.93 -4.09 10.30
C TYR A 279 6.03 -5.24 9.81
N ASP A 280 6.60 -6.23 9.13
CA ASP A 280 5.84 -7.24 8.41
C ASP A 280 4.87 -8.04 9.29
N ASP A 281 5.29 -8.45 10.47
CA ASP A 281 4.42 -9.18 11.40
C ASP A 281 3.31 -8.25 11.95
N ALA A 282 3.70 -7.10 12.50
CA ALA A 282 2.79 -6.16 13.11
C ALA A 282 1.76 -5.59 12.13
N ALA A 283 2.09 -5.48 10.83
CA ALA A 283 1.22 -4.96 9.79
C ALA A 283 -0.15 -5.68 9.74
N ARG A 284 -0.22 -6.93 10.14
CA ARG A 284 -1.46 -7.70 10.22
C ARG A 284 -2.34 -7.35 11.42
N THR A 285 -1.79 -6.74 12.48
CA THR A 285 -2.51 -6.53 13.74
C THR A 285 -3.76 -5.67 13.58
N PRO A 286 -3.76 -4.49 12.91
CA PRO A 286 -4.97 -3.68 12.75
C PRO A 286 -6.07 -4.39 11.95
N TRP A 287 -5.71 -5.23 10.98
CA TRP A 287 -6.64 -6.08 10.26
C TRP A 287 -7.29 -7.13 11.17
N ARG A 288 -6.51 -7.79 12.06
CA ARG A 288 -7.05 -8.75 13.05
C ARG A 288 -8.05 -8.06 13.98
N MET A 289 -7.75 -6.84 14.42
CA MET A 289 -8.65 -6.04 15.26
C MET A 289 -9.90 -5.61 14.49
N ALA A 290 -9.76 -5.15 13.24
CA ALA A 290 -10.89 -4.83 12.38
C ALA A 290 -11.80 -6.05 12.17
N TRP A 291 -11.23 -7.23 11.95
CA TRP A 291 -11.99 -8.46 11.78
C TRP A 291 -12.81 -8.80 13.04
N ALA A 292 -12.21 -8.70 14.24
CA ALA A 292 -12.90 -8.94 15.50
C ALA A 292 -14.05 -7.94 15.74
N TYR A 293 -13.82 -6.67 15.41
CA TYR A 293 -14.87 -5.66 15.52
C TYR A 293 -15.99 -5.87 14.50
N TYR A 294 -15.66 -6.08 13.24
CA TYR A 294 -16.62 -6.31 12.16
C TYR A 294 -17.59 -7.46 12.44
N TRP A 295 -17.09 -8.59 12.93
CA TRP A 295 -17.91 -9.77 13.14
C TRP A 295 -18.65 -9.75 14.46
N TYR A 296 -18.03 -9.27 15.53
CA TYR A 296 -18.50 -9.47 16.89
C TYR A 296 -18.63 -8.21 17.74
N GLY A 297 -18.26 -7.04 17.23
CA GLY A 297 -18.32 -5.78 17.98
C GLY A 297 -17.38 -5.77 19.19
N ASN A 298 -16.21 -6.39 19.09
CA ASN A 298 -15.25 -6.38 20.18
C ASN A 298 -14.71 -4.97 20.43
N GLU A 299 -15.12 -4.36 21.55
CA GLU A 299 -14.82 -2.96 21.86
C GLU A 299 -13.34 -2.73 22.18
N GLU A 300 -12.63 -3.71 22.72
CA GLU A 300 -11.19 -3.60 22.98
C GLU A 300 -10.39 -3.61 21.66
N ALA A 301 -10.81 -4.42 20.68
CA ALA A 301 -10.24 -4.41 19.35
C ALA A 301 -10.52 -3.08 18.63
N LYS A 302 -11.71 -2.52 18.79
CA LYS A 302 -12.02 -1.15 18.33
C LYS A 302 -11.11 -0.13 18.98
N GLN A 303 -10.97 -0.16 20.30
CA GLN A 303 -10.10 0.74 21.04
C GLN A 303 -8.65 0.68 20.57
N SER A 304 -8.15 -0.50 20.25
CA SER A 304 -6.82 -0.68 19.66
C SER A 304 -6.68 0.08 18.34
N ASN A 305 -7.64 -0.09 17.44
CA ASN A 305 -7.63 0.61 16.15
C ASN A 305 -7.88 2.11 16.27
N ASP A 306 -8.73 2.56 17.20
CA ASP A 306 -9.02 3.99 17.41
C ASP A 306 -7.77 4.81 17.78
N LYS A 307 -6.80 4.20 18.49
CA LYS A 307 -5.52 4.85 18.75
C LYS A 307 -4.71 5.06 17.46
N ILE A 308 -4.71 4.06 16.59
CA ILE A 308 -3.99 4.14 15.30
C ILE A 308 -4.63 5.22 14.41
N ILE A 309 -5.97 5.29 14.36
CA ILE A 309 -6.71 6.22 13.51
C ILE A 309 -6.25 7.66 13.71
N THR A 310 -6.10 8.09 14.96
CA THR A 310 -5.74 9.48 15.28
C THR A 310 -4.37 9.89 14.73
N TRP A 311 -3.42 8.96 14.75
CA TRP A 311 -2.08 9.16 14.17
C TRP A 311 -2.14 9.02 12.64
N LEU A 312 -2.78 7.96 12.15
CA LEU A 312 -2.81 7.61 10.73
C LEU A 312 -3.48 8.69 9.87
N ASP A 313 -4.54 9.32 10.39
CA ASP A 313 -5.24 10.39 9.68
C ASP A 313 -4.32 11.60 9.44
N LYS A 314 -3.52 11.96 10.43
CA LYS A 314 -2.50 13.02 10.29
C LYS A 314 -1.39 12.64 9.32
N GLU A 315 -0.91 11.40 9.42
CA GLU A 315 0.20 10.90 8.60
C GLU A 315 -0.19 10.79 7.12
N THR A 316 -1.42 10.43 6.84
CA THR A 316 -1.87 10.10 5.48
C THR A 316 -2.79 11.13 4.85
N PHE A 317 -3.27 12.13 5.60
CA PHE A 317 -4.27 13.09 5.09
C PHE A 317 -5.49 12.44 4.43
N GLY A 318 -5.88 11.26 4.89
CA GLY A 318 -6.97 10.47 4.33
C GLY A 318 -6.60 9.64 3.08
N TYR A 319 -5.32 9.56 2.71
CA TYR A 319 -4.85 8.80 1.56
C TYR A 319 -3.99 7.59 1.95
N PRO A 320 -4.54 6.37 1.95
CA PRO A 320 -3.79 5.15 2.27
C PRO A 320 -2.57 4.90 1.38
N ALA A 321 -2.54 5.49 0.17
CA ALA A 321 -1.39 5.44 -0.71
C ALA A 321 -0.14 6.14 -0.16
N LEU A 322 -0.27 6.93 0.91
CA LEU A 322 0.84 7.56 1.63
C LEU A 322 1.38 6.70 2.78
N ILE A 323 0.76 5.58 3.09
CA ILE A 323 1.25 4.64 4.10
C ILE A 323 2.56 4.04 3.61
N LEU A 324 3.62 4.19 4.41
CA LEU A 324 4.95 3.70 4.10
C LEU A 324 5.15 2.24 4.53
N PRO A 325 6.09 1.49 3.93
CA PRO A 325 6.38 0.12 4.30
C PRO A 325 7.23 0.04 5.56
N GLY A 326 6.58 0.16 6.71
CA GLY A 326 7.17 0.06 8.03
C GLY A 326 7.38 1.39 8.75
N TYR A 327 7.26 1.32 10.07
CA TYR A 327 7.38 2.47 10.97
C TYR A 327 8.10 2.07 12.26
N ASN A 328 8.87 2.99 12.81
CA ASN A 328 9.20 2.94 14.22
C ASN A 328 7.94 3.20 15.05
N LEU A 329 7.93 2.82 16.33
CA LEU A 329 6.73 2.98 17.16
C LEU A 329 6.37 4.46 17.41
N ASP A 330 7.33 5.37 17.27
CA ASP A 330 7.11 6.82 17.34
C ASP A 330 6.48 7.44 16.08
N GLY A 331 6.22 6.63 15.07
CA GLY A 331 5.63 7.04 13.80
C GLY A 331 6.64 7.45 12.73
N SER A 332 7.92 7.59 13.06
CA SER A 332 8.94 7.82 12.04
C SER A 332 9.14 6.59 11.16
N SER A 333 9.42 6.78 9.88
CA SER A 333 9.68 5.67 8.96
C SER A 333 11.12 5.69 8.46
N PRO A 334 11.82 4.55 8.47
CA PRO A 334 13.13 4.41 7.85
C PRO A 334 13.04 4.28 6.33
N SER A 335 11.84 4.20 5.77
CA SER A 335 11.58 3.96 4.35
C SER A 335 10.97 5.20 3.69
N ASP A 336 11.54 5.58 2.55
CA ASP A 336 11.01 6.59 1.63
C ASP A 336 10.36 5.96 0.38
N ILE A 337 10.15 4.64 0.39
CA ILE A 337 9.78 3.84 -0.77
C ILE A 337 8.30 3.49 -0.73
N PHE A 338 7.69 3.56 -1.89
CA PHE A 338 6.33 3.30 -2.36
C PHE A 338 5.44 2.37 -1.51
N VAL A 339 4.14 2.66 -1.55
CA VAL A 339 3.08 1.91 -0.90
C VAL A 339 3.18 0.40 -1.14
N SER A 340 3.06 -0.36 -0.06
CA SER A 340 2.89 -1.81 -0.07
C SER A 340 1.50 -2.16 0.40
N SER A 341 0.81 -3.09 -0.27
CA SER A 341 -0.52 -3.55 0.13
C SER A 341 -0.53 -4.15 1.54
N THR A 342 0.56 -4.79 1.96
CA THR A 342 0.73 -5.31 3.33
C THR A 342 0.46 -4.23 4.38
N TYR A 343 1.11 -3.07 4.24
CA TYR A 343 1.01 -1.97 5.20
C TYR A 343 -0.22 -1.09 4.96
N ALA A 344 -0.50 -0.77 3.69
CA ALA A 344 -1.67 0.04 3.34
C ALA A 344 -2.97 -0.65 3.77
N GLY A 345 -3.10 -1.95 3.50
CA GLY A 345 -4.27 -2.73 3.91
C GLY A 345 -4.31 -2.97 5.42
N GLY A 346 -3.18 -3.35 6.01
CA GLY A 346 -3.09 -3.59 7.45
C GLY A 346 -3.46 -2.36 8.28
N LEU A 347 -2.71 -1.26 8.13
CA LEU A 347 -2.99 0.01 8.83
C LEU A 347 -4.32 0.63 8.37
N GLY A 348 -4.60 0.59 7.07
CA GLY A 348 -5.83 1.18 6.52
C GLY A 348 -7.09 0.56 7.09
N LEU A 349 -7.07 -0.71 7.46
CA LEU A 349 -8.22 -1.39 8.07
C LEU A 349 -8.50 -0.94 9.51
N SER A 350 -7.59 -0.21 10.17
CA SER A 350 -7.95 0.46 11.43
C SER A 350 -9.16 1.38 11.24
N MET A 351 -9.28 2.05 10.10
CA MET A 351 -10.40 2.94 9.76
C MET A 351 -11.76 2.23 9.64
N ALA A 352 -11.78 0.92 9.60
CA ALA A 352 -13.02 0.12 9.61
C ALA A 352 -13.86 0.37 10.86
N SER A 353 -13.23 0.67 11.98
CA SER A 353 -13.89 0.98 13.27
C SER A 353 -14.17 2.46 13.51
N ALA A 354 -13.68 3.37 12.64
CA ALA A 354 -13.88 4.81 12.77
C ALA A 354 -15.35 5.19 12.79
N THR A 355 -15.72 6.18 13.60
CA THR A 355 -17.11 6.72 13.64
C THR A 355 -17.49 7.33 12.29
N ASN A 356 -16.55 8.01 11.65
CA ASN A 356 -16.71 8.55 10.29
C ASN A 356 -15.40 8.37 9.53
N PRO A 357 -15.26 7.30 8.73
CA PRO A 357 -14.04 7.08 7.96
C PRO A 357 -13.90 8.04 6.76
N GLY A 358 -14.88 8.91 6.50
CA GLY A 358 -14.87 9.80 5.33
C GLY A 358 -14.67 9.02 4.03
N TRP A 359 -13.66 9.42 3.27
CA TRP A 359 -13.29 8.75 2.01
C TRP A 359 -12.20 7.71 2.16
N PHE A 360 -11.70 7.49 3.37
CA PHE A 360 -10.52 6.66 3.58
C PHE A 360 -10.71 5.22 3.08
N LEU A 361 -11.87 4.61 3.36
CA LEU A 361 -12.12 3.22 2.92
C LEU A 361 -12.29 3.11 1.40
N GLU A 362 -12.83 4.13 0.75
CA GLU A 362 -12.88 4.21 -0.69
C GLU A 362 -11.48 4.35 -1.29
N ASN A 363 -10.67 5.28 -0.75
CA ASN A 363 -9.28 5.45 -1.14
C ASN A 363 -8.46 4.17 -0.86
N LEU A 364 -8.73 3.46 0.24
CA LEU A 364 -8.11 2.18 0.55
C LEU A 364 -8.41 1.13 -0.51
N TYR A 365 -9.68 1.04 -0.93
CA TYR A 365 -10.06 0.14 -2.01
C TYR A 365 -9.25 0.42 -3.29
N TYR A 366 -9.14 1.68 -3.71
CA TYR A 366 -8.36 2.04 -4.90
C TYR A 366 -6.87 1.76 -4.72
N THR A 367 -6.32 2.06 -3.55
CA THR A 367 -4.91 1.78 -3.25
C THR A 367 -4.63 0.28 -3.38
N LEU A 368 -5.44 -0.57 -2.76
CA LEU A 368 -5.27 -2.03 -2.82
C LEU A 368 -5.53 -2.59 -4.22
N ALA A 369 -6.54 -2.09 -4.92
CA ALA A 369 -6.86 -2.51 -6.28
C ALA A 369 -5.73 -2.26 -7.28
N ASN A 370 -4.85 -1.30 -7.01
CA ASN A 370 -3.80 -0.87 -7.94
C ASN A 370 -2.39 -1.29 -7.53
N THR A 371 -2.17 -1.60 -6.27
CA THR A 371 -0.84 -1.99 -5.77
C THR A 371 -0.43 -3.35 -6.33
N GLU A 372 -1.36 -4.27 -6.42
CA GLU A 372 -1.14 -5.64 -6.85
C GLU A 372 -0.76 -5.79 -8.34
N GLY A 373 -1.22 -4.90 -9.20
CA GLY A 373 -0.88 -4.97 -10.62
C GLY A 373 0.63 -4.92 -10.87
N LYS A 374 1.36 -4.19 -10.05
CA LYS A 374 2.84 -4.12 -10.10
C LYS A 374 3.49 -5.31 -9.40
N ASP A 375 2.96 -5.72 -8.28
CA ASP A 375 3.46 -6.83 -7.48
C ASP A 375 3.24 -8.17 -8.21
N ALA A 376 2.11 -8.36 -8.87
CA ALA A 376 1.86 -9.53 -9.70
C ALA A 376 2.81 -9.64 -10.90
N ILE A 377 3.26 -8.51 -11.46
CA ILE A 377 4.26 -8.49 -12.54
C ILE A 377 5.66 -8.85 -12.01
N ASN A 378 6.00 -8.41 -10.82
CA ASN A 378 7.24 -8.77 -10.14
C ASN A 378 7.19 -10.17 -9.50
N ALA A 379 6.01 -10.76 -9.37
CA ALA A 379 5.80 -12.13 -8.89
C ALA A 379 6.60 -13.20 -9.66
N LYS A 380 7.06 -12.91 -10.89
CA LYS A 380 8.04 -13.76 -11.59
C LYS A 380 9.35 -13.94 -10.81
N LYS A 381 9.65 -13.07 -9.84
CA LYS A 381 10.85 -13.15 -8.99
C LYS A 381 10.58 -13.70 -7.59
N GLY A 382 9.33 -14.00 -7.24
CA GLY A 382 8.98 -14.57 -5.95
C GLY A 382 8.99 -13.60 -4.77
N GLU A 383 8.91 -12.30 -5.01
CA GLU A 383 9.21 -11.29 -3.98
C GLU A 383 7.96 -10.79 -3.21
N ASN A 384 6.71 -11.16 -3.60
CA ASN A 384 5.51 -10.53 -3.04
C ASN A 384 4.38 -11.50 -2.66
N TYR A 385 4.69 -12.74 -2.28
CA TYR A 385 3.71 -13.70 -1.80
C TYR A 385 2.83 -13.15 -0.67
N PHE A 386 3.47 -12.54 0.33
CA PHE A 386 2.82 -12.05 1.55
C PHE A 386 1.86 -10.91 1.23
N ALA A 387 2.32 -9.90 0.49
CA ALA A 387 1.52 -8.76 0.08
C ALA A 387 0.32 -9.18 -0.79
N ALA A 388 0.55 -10.03 -1.80
CA ALA A 388 -0.52 -10.50 -2.70
C ALA A 388 -1.59 -11.31 -1.96
N THR A 389 -1.19 -12.13 -1.00
CA THR A 389 -2.10 -12.96 -0.21
C THR A 389 -2.94 -12.11 0.74
N LEU A 390 -2.29 -11.22 1.49
CA LEU A 390 -2.97 -10.32 2.43
C LEU A 390 -3.90 -9.34 1.72
N ASN A 391 -3.51 -8.82 0.54
CA ASN A 391 -4.35 -7.91 -0.21
C ASN A 391 -5.74 -8.51 -0.50
N ILE A 392 -5.81 -9.77 -0.93
CA ILE A 392 -7.08 -10.45 -1.16
C ILE A 392 -7.89 -10.55 0.13
N LEU A 393 -7.28 -10.97 1.24
CA LEU A 393 -7.94 -11.10 2.53
C LEU A 393 -8.43 -9.76 3.07
N TYR A 394 -7.64 -8.70 2.90
CA TYR A 394 -8.03 -7.34 3.24
C TYR A 394 -9.24 -6.90 2.42
N MET A 395 -9.17 -7.02 1.08
CA MET A 395 -10.27 -6.65 0.21
C MET A 395 -11.53 -7.46 0.52
N LEU A 396 -11.43 -8.76 0.70
CA LEU A 396 -12.59 -9.60 1.06
C LEU A 396 -13.26 -9.12 2.36
N LEU A 397 -12.46 -8.81 3.39
CA LEU A 397 -13.00 -8.41 4.68
C LEU A 397 -13.76 -7.08 4.58
N PHE A 398 -13.10 -5.96 4.23
CA PHE A 398 -13.75 -4.65 4.37
C PHE A 398 -14.80 -4.35 3.29
N THR A 399 -14.85 -5.15 2.22
CA THR A 399 -15.90 -5.03 1.18
C THR A 399 -17.11 -5.93 1.42
N GLY A 400 -17.19 -6.58 2.59
CA GLY A 400 -18.33 -7.43 2.93
C GLY A 400 -18.37 -8.77 2.18
N ASN A 401 -17.23 -9.25 1.72
CA ASN A 401 -17.09 -10.54 1.04
C ASN A 401 -16.38 -11.60 1.92
N MET A 402 -16.29 -11.34 3.23
CA MET A 402 -15.77 -12.26 4.22
C MET A 402 -16.64 -12.25 5.49
N PRO A 403 -17.93 -12.60 5.40
CA PRO A 403 -18.81 -12.69 6.57
C PRO A 403 -18.56 -13.98 7.37
N ASP A 404 -18.99 -13.98 8.62
CA ASP A 404 -19.07 -15.21 9.42
C ASP A 404 -20.26 -16.08 8.93
N PHE A 405 -19.99 -17.14 8.18
CA PHE A 405 -21.03 -18.06 7.71
C PHE A 405 -21.74 -18.82 8.82
N ASN A 406 -21.15 -18.89 10.01
CA ASN A 406 -21.78 -19.51 11.18
C ASN A 406 -22.86 -18.61 11.79
N ASN A 407 -22.79 -17.29 11.54
CA ASN A 407 -23.72 -16.28 12.05
C ASN A 407 -24.21 -15.35 10.92
N ILE A 408 -24.40 -15.89 9.71
CA ILE A 408 -24.68 -15.09 8.51
C ILE A 408 -25.90 -14.18 8.63
N ASP A 409 -26.88 -14.56 9.43
CA ASP A 409 -28.11 -13.79 9.67
C ASP A 409 -27.88 -12.43 10.35
N LYS A 410 -26.72 -12.24 10.97
CA LYS A 410 -26.33 -10.94 11.54
C LYS A 410 -25.81 -9.95 10.49
N PHE A 411 -25.52 -10.41 9.29
CA PHE A 411 -24.94 -9.63 8.22
C PHE A 411 -26.01 -9.18 7.24
N THR A 412 -26.06 -7.90 6.91
CA THR A 412 -27.07 -7.34 6.01
C THR A 412 -26.65 -7.45 4.56
N THR A 413 -27.48 -8.07 3.73
CA THR A 413 -27.23 -8.11 2.28
C THR A 413 -27.35 -6.71 1.69
N PHE A 414 -26.43 -6.35 0.81
CA PHE A 414 -26.50 -5.12 0.04
C PHE A 414 -26.27 -5.40 -1.45
N THR A 415 -26.74 -4.49 -2.30
CA THR A 415 -26.42 -4.47 -3.71
C THR A 415 -25.31 -3.45 -3.92
N PRO A 416 -24.12 -3.85 -4.40
CA PRO A 416 -23.08 -2.89 -4.75
C PRO A 416 -23.61 -1.94 -5.83
N ASP A 417 -23.29 -0.67 -5.69
CA ASP A 417 -23.41 0.32 -6.74
C ASP A 417 -22.01 0.65 -7.27
N PRO A 418 -21.51 -0.08 -8.29
CA PRO A 418 -20.18 0.19 -8.83
C PRO A 418 -20.09 1.54 -9.57
N ASP A 419 -21.25 2.14 -9.92
CA ASP A 419 -21.36 3.50 -10.44
C ASP A 419 -21.56 4.52 -9.32
N GLY A 420 -21.90 4.09 -8.12
CA GLY A 420 -21.95 4.85 -6.88
C GLY A 420 -20.57 5.19 -6.30
N VAL A 421 -19.51 4.78 -6.97
CA VAL A 421 -18.16 5.32 -6.77
C VAL A 421 -18.25 6.84 -6.92
N ARG A 422 -17.81 7.56 -5.90
CA ARG A 422 -17.90 9.02 -5.88
C ARG A 422 -17.26 9.59 -7.14
N LYS A 423 -18.06 10.20 -7.98
CA LYS A 423 -17.59 10.98 -9.12
C LYS A 423 -17.45 12.43 -8.68
N PRO A 424 -16.43 13.15 -9.16
CA PRO A 424 -16.37 14.58 -8.98
C PRO A 424 -17.71 15.22 -9.39
N LYS A 425 -18.20 16.15 -8.58
CA LYS A 425 -19.44 16.89 -8.86
C LYS A 425 -19.07 18.30 -9.28
N ALA A 426 -19.96 18.94 -10.04
CA ALA A 426 -19.79 20.36 -10.28
C ALA A 426 -19.74 21.12 -8.95
N PRO A 427 -18.71 21.96 -8.72
CA PRO A 427 -18.63 22.82 -7.55
C PRO A 427 -19.84 23.74 -7.38
N GLU A 428 -19.97 24.32 -6.20
CA GLU A 428 -20.98 25.33 -5.94
C GLU A 428 -20.69 26.61 -6.72
N GLY A 429 -21.75 27.37 -7.05
CA GLY A 429 -21.64 28.61 -7.79
C GLY A 429 -21.79 28.42 -9.29
N THR A 430 -21.54 29.52 -10.04
CA THR A 430 -21.64 29.55 -11.48
C THR A 430 -20.25 29.69 -12.08
N LEU A 431 -19.83 28.68 -12.87
CA LEU A 431 -18.55 28.73 -13.61
C LEU A 431 -18.54 29.94 -14.55
N MET A 432 -17.50 30.75 -14.41
CA MET A 432 -17.35 31.96 -15.25
C MET A 432 -16.78 31.56 -16.60
N PRO A 433 -17.30 32.19 -17.71
CA PRO A 433 -16.71 32.02 -19.03
C PRO A 433 -15.28 32.54 -19.06
N GLU A 434 -14.45 31.97 -19.92
CA GLU A 434 -13.15 32.52 -20.25
C GLU A 434 -13.31 33.99 -20.77
N ASN A 435 -12.38 34.86 -20.39
CA ASN A 435 -12.42 36.29 -20.72
C ASN A 435 -13.65 37.07 -20.20
N SER A 436 -14.29 36.59 -19.14
CA SER A 436 -15.40 37.27 -18.46
C SER A 436 -14.97 38.52 -17.69
N GLY A 437 -13.67 38.75 -17.51
CA GLY A 437 -13.12 39.77 -16.60
C GLY A 437 -13.23 39.40 -15.11
N ALA A 438 -13.65 38.17 -14.78
CA ALA A 438 -13.67 37.68 -13.40
C ALA A 438 -12.23 37.40 -12.92
N THR A 439 -11.93 37.84 -11.70
CA THR A 439 -10.62 37.66 -11.09
C THR A 439 -10.70 37.03 -9.72
N VAL A 440 -9.67 36.24 -9.36
CA VAL A 440 -9.41 35.86 -7.99
C VAL A 440 -8.00 36.33 -7.66
N SER A 441 -7.86 37.07 -6.56
CA SER A 441 -6.59 37.72 -6.18
C SER A 441 -5.99 38.65 -7.24
N GLY A 442 -6.82 39.23 -8.06
CA GLY A 442 -6.37 40.10 -9.17
C GLY A 442 -5.92 39.38 -10.44
N PHE A 443 -5.98 38.04 -10.46
CA PHE A 443 -5.58 37.21 -11.60
C PHE A 443 -6.81 36.70 -12.35
N GLU A 444 -6.80 36.81 -13.68
CA GLU A 444 -7.88 36.39 -14.58
C GLU A 444 -7.64 34.99 -15.19
N HIS A 445 -6.38 34.61 -15.42
CA HIS A 445 -6.02 33.49 -16.28
C HIS A 445 -5.87 32.18 -15.49
N TRP A 446 -6.88 31.85 -14.70
CA TRP A 446 -6.97 30.55 -14.01
C TRP A 446 -7.46 29.47 -14.96
N GLY A 447 -6.70 28.37 -15.05
CA GLY A 447 -7.05 27.23 -15.88
C GLY A 447 -6.99 25.92 -15.12
N SER A 448 -7.96 25.06 -15.37
CA SER A 448 -7.96 23.67 -14.93
C SER A 448 -7.12 22.80 -15.86
N TYR A 449 -6.45 21.79 -15.32
CA TYR A 449 -5.68 20.83 -16.12
C TYR A 449 -5.67 19.45 -15.47
N CYS A 450 -5.64 18.41 -16.30
CA CYS A 450 -5.42 17.04 -15.83
C CYS A 450 -4.63 16.25 -16.87
N ASP A 451 -4.24 15.02 -16.51
CA ASP A 451 -3.58 14.12 -17.46
C ASP A 451 -4.47 13.85 -18.69
N LYS A 452 -3.83 13.68 -19.84
CA LYS A 452 -4.50 13.58 -21.15
C LYS A 452 -4.55 12.16 -21.70
N PHE A 453 -4.03 11.17 -20.95
CA PHE A 453 -3.71 9.86 -21.52
C PHE A 453 -4.70 8.75 -21.17
N GLY A 454 -5.94 9.09 -20.86
CA GLY A 454 -6.99 8.10 -20.60
C GLY A 454 -6.77 7.28 -19.34
N MET A 455 -6.02 7.79 -18.37
CA MET A 455 -5.74 7.14 -17.09
C MET A 455 -6.96 7.05 -16.17
N GLY A 456 -8.05 7.76 -16.52
CA GLY A 456 -9.28 7.77 -15.71
C GLY A 456 -9.34 8.91 -14.70
N THR A 457 -8.42 9.86 -14.76
CA THR A 457 -8.51 11.11 -13.99
C THR A 457 -9.68 11.94 -14.49
N VAL A 458 -10.51 12.42 -13.56
CA VAL A 458 -11.72 13.25 -13.85
C VAL A 458 -11.68 14.48 -12.97
N MET A 459 -12.10 15.63 -13.49
CA MET A 459 -12.18 16.86 -12.71
C MET A 459 -13.34 17.76 -13.14
N TYR A 460 -13.77 18.61 -12.23
CA TYR A 460 -14.63 19.75 -12.48
C TYR A 460 -13.96 21.04 -11.98
N PRO A 461 -13.93 22.10 -12.75
CA PRO A 461 -14.39 22.14 -14.14
C PRO A 461 -13.53 21.28 -15.05
N ASP A 462 -14.05 20.94 -16.22
CA ASP A 462 -13.31 20.16 -17.22
C ASP A 462 -11.95 20.78 -17.52
N SER A 463 -10.96 19.93 -17.81
CA SER A 463 -9.60 20.38 -18.17
C SER A 463 -9.62 21.41 -19.31
N GLY A 464 -8.96 22.55 -19.10
CA GLY A 464 -8.97 23.70 -20.01
C GLY A 464 -10.04 24.76 -19.70
N SER A 465 -10.83 24.59 -18.65
CA SER A 465 -11.79 25.60 -18.17
C SER A 465 -11.13 26.61 -17.22
N THR A 466 -11.81 27.71 -16.92
CA THR A 466 -11.24 28.83 -16.13
C THR A 466 -11.02 28.47 -14.63
N GLY A 467 -11.83 27.61 -14.07
CA GLY A 467 -11.80 27.31 -12.62
C GLY A 467 -12.39 28.40 -11.71
N ILE A 468 -12.78 29.58 -12.25
CA ILE A 468 -13.39 30.68 -11.48
C ILE A 468 -14.90 30.45 -11.37
N TYR A 469 -15.41 30.47 -10.14
CA TYR A 469 -16.85 30.38 -9.86
C TYR A 469 -17.34 31.65 -9.18
N LYS A 470 -18.51 32.17 -9.63
CA LYS A 470 -19.25 33.23 -8.95
C LYS A 470 -20.16 32.62 -7.92
N MET A 471 -19.95 32.98 -6.67
CA MET A 471 -20.72 32.49 -5.53
C MET A 471 -22.06 33.26 -5.38
N ALA A 472 -22.96 32.70 -4.56
CA ALA A 472 -24.27 33.32 -4.31
C ALA A 472 -24.19 34.68 -3.63
N ASP A 473 -23.12 34.96 -2.88
CA ASP A 473 -22.84 36.27 -2.26
C ASP A 473 -22.19 37.27 -3.22
N GLY A 474 -21.96 36.87 -4.48
CA GLY A 474 -21.34 37.67 -5.51
C GLY A 474 -19.82 37.64 -5.54
N SER A 475 -19.17 36.99 -4.58
CA SER A 475 -17.71 36.78 -4.56
C SER A 475 -17.28 35.83 -5.66
N TYR A 476 -15.99 35.88 -6.01
CA TYR A 476 -15.36 34.90 -6.88
C TYR A 476 -14.42 34.00 -6.11
N GLN A 477 -14.45 32.72 -6.44
CA GLN A 477 -13.57 31.70 -5.87
C GLN A 477 -13.04 30.78 -6.98
N ILE A 478 -11.86 30.23 -6.78
CA ILE A 478 -11.39 29.10 -7.58
C ILE A 478 -11.91 27.84 -6.91
N GLN A 479 -12.54 26.98 -7.68
CA GLN A 479 -13.01 25.70 -7.17
C GLN A 479 -12.70 24.56 -8.13
N THR A 480 -12.41 23.40 -7.57
CA THR A 480 -12.29 22.15 -8.32
C THR A 480 -12.75 20.99 -7.46
N GLU A 481 -13.39 20.05 -8.11
CA GLU A 481 -13.57 18.69 -7.61
C GLU A 481 -12.85 17.74 -8.56
N LEU A 482 -12.07 16.81 -8.04
CA LEU A 482 -11.25 15.95 -8.87
C LEU A 482 -11.13 14.52 -8.29
N PHE A 483 -10.91 13.59 -9.21
CA PHE A 483 -10.46 12.23 -8.91
C PHE A 483 -9.19 11.99 -9.72
N VAL A 484 -8.09 11.73 -9.04
CA VAL A 484 -6.82 11.38 -9.68
C VAL A 484 -6.75 9.86 -9.82
N ALA A 485 -6.54 9.38 -11.04
CA ALA A 485 -6.38 7.96 -11.29
C ALA A 485 -5.15 7.40 -10.55
N SER A 486 -5.16 6.11 -10.31
CA SER A 486 -4.14 5.42 -9.52
C SER A 486 -2.96 4.92 -10.32
N GLU A 487 -3.20 4.57 -11.60
CA GLU A 487 -2.22 3.87 -12.42
C GLU A 487 -1.52 4.81 -13.41
N PRO A 488 -0.18 4.81 -13.41
CA PRO A 488 0.55 5.46 -14.50
C PRO A 488 0.39 4.67 -15.80
N THR A 489 0.34 5.38 -16.91
CA THR A 489 0.34 4.77 -18.25
C THR A 489 1.62 5.11 -19.00
N TYR A 490 1.96 4.27 -19.97
CA TYR A 490 3.03 4.56 -20.90
C TYR A 490 2.49 5.25 -22.14
N GLU A 491 3.10 6.36 -22.50
CA GLU A 491 2.87 6.97 -23.79
C GLU A 491 3.33 6.06 -24.94
N PRO A 492 2.89 6.30 -26.18
CA PRO A 492 3.36 5.56 -27.35
C PRO A 492 4.89 5.55 -27.52
N ASN A 493 5.57 6.59 -27.02
CA ASN A 493 7.04 6.71 -26.99
C ASN A 493 7.70 5.98 -25.80
N LYS A 494 6.92 5.23 -25.00
CA LYS A 494 7.34 4.51 -23.78
C LYS A 494 7.75 5.43 -22.60
N GLN A 495 7.42 6.69 -22.63
CA GLN A 495 7.58 7.58 -21.48
C GLN A 495 6.50 7.29 -20.44
N LEU A 496 6.90 7.13 -19.18
CA LEU A 496 5.97 6.90 -18.07
C LEU A 496 5.33 8.23 -17.65
N ASN A 497 3.99 8.29 -17.72
CA ASN A 497 3.20 9.42 -17.23
C ASN A 497 2.46 9.04 -15.97
N TYR A 498 2.52 9.92 -14.99
CA TYR A 498 1.81 9.78 -13.73
C TYR A 498 0.50 10.58 -13.77
N PRO A 499 -0.60 10.04 -13.20
CA PRO A 499 -1.85 10.77 -13.09
C PRO A 499 -1.69 12.07 -12.30
N PHE A 500 -2.37 13.13 -12.74
CA PHE A 500 -2.41 14.42 -12.06
C PHE A 500 -3.64 15.22 -12.45
N ALA A 501 -4.08 16.11 -11.57
CA ALA A 501 -5.07 17.14 -11.85
C ALA A 501 -4.81 18.37 -10.98
N GLY A 502 -5.22 19.54 -11.44
CA GLY A 502 -5.01 20.77 -10.69
C GLY A 502 -5.54 22.01 -11.39
N LEU A 503 -5.22 23.13 -10.77
CA LEU A 503 -5.53 24.46 -11.24
C LEU A 503 -4.25 25.27 -11.28
N ALA A 504 -4.07 26.08 -12.32
CA ALA A 504 -2.94 26.99 -12.45
C ALA A 504 -3.41 28.37 -12.87
N VAL A 505 -2.69 29.39 -12.47
CA VAL A 505 -2.85 30.73 -12.99
C VAL A 505 -1.56 31.23 -13.63
N SER A 506 -1.67 31.78 -14.83
CA SER A 506 -0.62 32.61 -15.42
C SER A 506 -0.84 34.06 -15.02
N PHE A 507 0.25 34.78 -14.70
CA PHE A 507 0.15 36.16 -14.28
C PHE A 507 -0.26 37.09 -15.43
N ASP A 508 -0.09 36.66 -16.68
CA ASP A 508 -0.68 37.29 -17.85
C ASP A 508 -1.07 36.27 -18.95
N LYS A 509 -1.85 36.72 -19.93
CA LYS A 509 -2.37 35.91 -21.04
C LYS A 509 -1.30 35.38 -21.99
N ASP A 510 -0.14 36.01 -22.04
CA ASP A 510 0.97 35.64 -22.93
C ASP A 510 1.99 34.78 -22.26
N HIS A 511 1.73 34.32 -21.02
CA HIS A 511 2.60 33.48 -20.19
C HIS A 511 4.01 34.07 -20.01
N LYS A 512 4.13 35.38 -19.88
CA LYS A 512 5.39 36.05 -19.63
C LYS A 512 5.93 35.72 -18.23
N TYR A 513 7.23 35.85 -18.11
CA TYR A 513 7.91 35.69 -16.84
C TYR A 513 8.06 37.03 -16.12
N TYR A 514 8.01 36.95 -14.79
CA TYR A 514 8.10 38.09 -13.88
C TYR A 514 9.18 37.82 -12.81
N ASP A 515 9.86 38.91 -12.41
CA ASP A 515 10.82 38.87 -11.31
C ASP A 515 10.07 39.00 -9.99
N LEU A 516 10.12 37.92 -9.21
CA LEU A 516 9.59 37.83 -7.85
C LEU A 516 10.71 37.70 -6.80
N SER A 517 11.90 38.24 -7.05
CA SER A 517 13.03 38.19 -6.12
C SER A 517 12.73 38.83 -4.74
N ASP A 518 11.76 39.74 -4.69
CA ASP A 518 11.30 40.36 -3.46
C ASP A 518 10.28 39.52 -2.69
N LEU A 519 9.81 38.40 -3.22
CA LEU A 519 8.84 37.51 -2.59
C LEU A 519 9.46 36.83 -1.36
N GLN A 520 8.78 36.91 -0.23
CA GLN A 520 9.18 36.25 1.02
C GLN A 520 8.13 35.29 1.54
N THR A 521 6.85 35.59 1.31
CA THR A 521 5.75 34.77 1.81
C THR A 521 4.65 34.67 0.76
N VAL A 522 4.10 33.48 0.59
CA VAL A 522 2.84 33.28 -0.13
C VAL A 522 1.74 33.00 0.88
N ARG A 523 0.77 33.89 0.97
CA ARG A 523 -0.43 33.71 1.81
C ARG A 523 -1.54 33.10 1.01
N VAL A 524 -2.09 31.97 1.48
CA VAL A 524 -3.15 31.23 0.81
C VAL A 524 -4.36 31.10 1.74
N THR A 525 -5.55 31.54 1.28
CA THR A 525 -6.82 31.31 1.98
C THR A 525 -7.62 30.28 1.20
N TYR A 526 -7.73 29.09 1.77
CA TYR A 526 -8.30 27.94 1.08
C TYR A 526 -9.10 27.02 2.01
N LYS A 527 -9.89 26.15 1.39
CA LYS A 527 -10.53 24.97 1.99
C LYS A 527 -10.26 23.79 1.06
N SER A 528 -9.90 22.63 1.63
CA SER A 528 -9.60 21.46 0.83
C SER A 528 -10.06 20.19 1.54
N GLN A 529 -10.78 19.33 0.83
CA GLN A 529 -10.95 17.93 1.23
C GLN A 529 -9.97 17.10 0.41
N GLY A 530 -8.80 16.85 0.97
CA GLY A 530 -7.71 16.16 0.35
C GLY A 530 -6.43 16.96 0.28
N LEU A 531 -5.31 16.25 0.14
CA LEU A 531 -3.98 16.85 0.07
C LEU A 531 -3.79 17.55 -1.27
N MET A 532 -3.55 18.86 -1.24
CA MET A 532 -3.17 19.65 -2.39
C MET A 532 -1.74 20.15 -2.23
N ARG A 533 -1.11 20.52 -3.33
CA ARG A 533 0.21 21.12 -3.34
C ARG A 533 0.17 22.46 -4.06
N PHE A 534 0.53 23.53 -3.37
CA PHE A 534 0.89 24.79 -3.98
C PHE A 534 2.26 24.67 -4.65
N ALA A 535 2.45 25.27 -5.82
CA ALA A 535 3.76 25.34 -6.45
C ALA A 535 3.93 26.61 -7.29
N ILE A 536 5.19 27.04 -7.43
CA ILE A 536 5.60 28.20 -8.24
C ILE A 536 6.01 27.70 -9.63
N LEU A 537 5.44 28.29 -10.68
CA LEU A 537 5.77 27.98 -12.07
C LEU A 537 6.98 28.80 -12.51
N ASP A 538 8.17 28.30 -12.22
CA ASP A 538 9.44 28.93 -12.55
C ASP A 538 9.98 28.48 -13.93
N GLU A 539 10.79 29.34 -14.55
CA GLU A 539 11.39 29.07 -15.87
C GLU A 539 12.34 27.85 -15.82
N GLU A 540 13.10 27.72 -14.76
CA GLU A 540 14.15 26.72 -14.65
C GLU A 540 13.59 25.29 -14.65
N THR A 541 12.52 25.04 -13.87
CA THR A 541 11.83 23.76 -13.86
C THR A 541 11.15 23.45 -15.20
N LEU A 542 10.55 24.46 -15.81
CA LEU A 542 9.87 24.29 -17.11
C LEU A 542 10.83 23.98 -18.27
N ILE A 543 12.00 24.65 -18.31
CA ILE A 543 13.02 24.40 -19.31
C ILE A 543 13.58 22.95 -19.17
N GLN A 544 13.75 22.47 -17.95
CA GLN A 544 14.25 21.12 -17.71
C GLN A 544 13.19 20.05 -17.96
N LYS A 545 11.92 20.43 -18.24
CA LYS A 545 10.77 19.53 -18.39
C LYS A 545 10.63 18.55 -17.21
N GLN A 546 10.96 19.02 -16.03
CA GLN A 546 10.85 18.26 -14.78
C GLN A 546 9.47 18.49 -14.16
N GLU A 547 8.41 18.01 -14.82
CA GLU A 547 7.06 18.13 -14.32
C GLU A 547 6.93 17.58 -12.90
N GLY A 548 6.39 18.40 -12.00
CA GLY A 548 6.27 18.11 -10.57
C GLY A 548 7.50 18.42 -9.74
N GLY A 549 8.56 18.95 -10.33
CA GLY A 549 9.74 19.46 -9.65
C GLY A 549 9.70 20.93 -9.32
N GLU A 550 8.59 21.60 -9.57
CA GLU A 550 8.43 23.01 -9.21
C GLU A 550 8.53 23.20 -7.69
N PRO A 551 9.15 24.29 -7.22
CA PRO A 551 9.17 24.62 -5.80
C PRO A 551 7.75 24.73 -5.25
N GLY A 552 7.45 24.07 -4.14
CA GLY A 552 6.07 24.02 -3.66
C GLY A 552 5.96 23.62 -2.19
N ALA A 553 4.75 23.74 -1.65
CA ALA A 553 4.40 23.36 -0.30
C ALA A 553 3.07 22.62 -0.29
N TYR A 554 2.92 21.69 0.65
CA TYR A 554 1.67 20.97 0.83
C TYR A 554 0.63 21.81 1.56
N LEU A 555 -0.64 21.63 1.22
CA LEU A 555 -1.79 22.26 1.85
C LEU A 555 -2.61 21.18 2.52
N HIS A 556 -2.77 21.28 3.84
CA HIS A 556 -3.55 20.35 4.64
C HIS A 556 -5.02 20.30 4.21
N PRO A 557 -5.68 19.14 4.30
CA PRO A 557 -7.14 19.07 4.28
C PRO A 557 -7.75 19.91 5.40
N THR A 558 -8.84 20.62 5.10
CA THR A 558 -9.54 21.47 6.07
C THR A 558 -11.04 21.42 5.83
N ASP A 559 -11.83 21.39 6.91
CA ASP A 559 -13.29 21.44 6.82
C ASP A 559 -13.82 22.86 6.59
N ASP A 560 -13.07 23.87 7.03
CA ASP A 560 -13.37 25.28 6.89
C ASP A 560 -12.26 26.03 6.13
N PHE A 561 -12.55 27.24 5.68
CA PHE A 561 -11.53 28.10 5.11
C PHE A 561 -10.50 28.49 6.17
N ILE A 562 -9.23 28.21 5.89
CA ILE A 562 -8.11 28.67 6.68
C ILE A 562 -7.17 29.54 5.85
N THR A 563 -6.38 30.34 6.53
CA THR A 563 -5.29 31.12 5.92
C THR A 563 -3.95 30.59 6.42
N VAL A 564 -3.06 30.25 5.50
CA VAL A 564 -1.70 29.80 5.79
C VAL A 564 -0.69 30.72 5.12
N ASP A 565 0.43 30.95 5.79
CA ASP A 565 1.59 31.65 5.25
C ASP A 565 2.67 30.62 4.93
N ILE A 566 3.10 30.59 3.68
CA ILE A 566 4.15 29.70 3.16
C ILE A 566 5.41 30.55 3.00
N ASP A 567 6.44 30.26 3.79
CA ASP A 567 7.76 30.85 3.67
C ASP A 567 8.47 30.31 2.42
N ILE A 568 9.03 31.20 1.62
CA ILE A 568 9.75 30.81 0.41
C ILE A 568 11.23 30.54 0.64
N SER A 569 11.76 30.73 1.86
CA SER A 569 13.19 30.52 2.18
C SER A 569 13.61 29.05 1.98
N GLY A 570 12.64 28.12 2.03
CA GLY A 570 12.87 26.69 1.85
C GLY A 570 13.59 26.04 3.01
N ASP A 571 13.32 26.48 4.24
CA ASP A 571 13.67 25.72 5.41
C ASP A 571 12.76 24.48 5.45
N ALA A 572 13.28 23.36 4.99
CA ALA A 572 12.53 22.12 4.74
C ALA A 572 12.09 21.40 6.04
N SER A 573 12.23 22.01 7.20
CA SER A 573 11.78 21.43 8.47
C SER A 573 10.25 21.35 8.60
N ASP A 574 9.51 22.10 7.80
CA ASP A 574 8.04 22.08 7.75
C ASP A 574 7.53 22.25 6.30
N GLU A 575 7.27 21.13 5.65
CA GLU A 575 6.78 21.06 4.26
C GLU A 575 5.43 21.74 4.03
N PHE A 576 4.72 22.14 5.10
CA PHE A 576 3.45 22.85 5.04
C PHE A 576 3.59 24.36 5.20
N LYS A 577 4.73 24.83 5.66
CA LYS A 577 4.97 26.25 5.91
C LYS A 577 6.14 26.82 5.14
N SER A 578 6.87 25.98 4.43
CA SER A 578 8.04 26.38 3.66
C SER A 578 8.07 25.69 2.30
N LEU A 579 8.61 26.35 1.28
CA LEU A 579 8.76 25.73 -0.03
C LEU A 579 9.79 24.60 0.01
N ASP A 580 9.40 23.42 -0.44
CA ASP A 580 10.32 22.36 -0.81
C ASP A 580 10.87 22.63 -2.22
N TYR A 581 12.21 22.51 -2.33
CA TYR A 581 12.94 22.57 -3.59
C TYR A 581 13.45 21.17 -3.91
N PRO A 582 12.75 20.39 -4.75
CA PRO A 582 13.08 19.00 -4.98
C PRO A 582 14.53 18.80 -5.41
N SER A 583 15.27 17.97 -4.70
CA SER A 583 16.72 17.73 -4.89
C SER A 583 17.08 17.09 -6.23
N TRP A 584 16.10 16.55 -6.94
CA TRP A 584 16.27 15.94 -8.26
C TRP A 584 16.13 16.94 -9.42
N VAL A 585 15.71 18.20 -9.13
CA VAL A 585 15.77 19.32 -10.05
C VAL A 585 17.08 20.05 -9.85
N ASN A 586 17.80 20.28 -10.94
CA ASN A 586 19.07 21.01 -10.87
C ASN A 586 18.81 22.52 -10.94
N TYR A 587 18.62 23.14 -9.79
CA TYR A 587 18.54 24.61 -9.67
C TYR A 587 19.95 25.19 -9.73
N GLU A 588 20.33 25.78 -10.88
CA GLU A 588 21.72 26.12 -11.21
C GLU A 588 22.43 27.09 -10.24
N ASN A 589 21.70 27.93 -9.48
CA ASN A 589 22.38 29.01 -8.75
C ASN A 589 21.80 29.44 -7.41
N SER A 590 21.01 28.72 -6.74
CA SER A 590 20.32 29.09 -5.50
C SER A 590 18.81 29.31 -5.70
N ARG A 591 18.08 29.07 -4.61
CA ARG A 591 16.63 29.27 -4.50
C ARG A 591 16.17 30.66 -4.98
N SER A 592 16.99 31.70 -4.78
CA SER A 592 16.71 33.05 -5.24
C SER A 592 16.74 33.24 -6.77
N ALA A 593 17.43 32.37 -7.50
CA ALA A 593 17.45 32.44 -8.96
C ALA A 593 16.11 31.97 -9.58
N THR A 594 15.46 31.02 -8.97
CA THR A 594 14.14 30.50 -9.35
C THR A 594 13.09 31.60 -9.37
N LEU A 595 13.13 32.54 -8.43
CA LEU A 595 12.18 33.64 -8.31
C LEU A 595 12.40 34.78 -9.33
N LYS A 596 13.49 34.79 -10.06
CA LYS A 596 13.76 35.85 -11.08
C LYS A 596 12.95 35.68 -12.34
N ALA A 597 12.38 34.50 -12.56
CA ALA A 597 11.60 34.22 -13.76
C ALA A 597 10.43 33.28 -13.45
N VAL A 598 9.35 33.81 -12.91
CA VAL A 598 8.12 33.12 -12.55
C VAL A 598 6.99 33.55 -13.45
N ARG A 599 6.23 32.63 -14.03
CA ARG A 599 5.08 32.92 -14.88
C ARG A 599 3.73 32.78 -14.19
N GLY A 600 3.67 32.12 -13.03
CA GLY A 600 2.42 31.87 -12.34
C GLY A 600 2.60 30.95 -11.14
N VAL A 601 1.47 30.53 -10.61
CA VAL A 601 1.39 29.53 -9.53
C VAL A 601 0.36 28.46 -9.88
N LYS A 602 0.47 27.32 -9.22
CA LYS A 602 -0.50 26.22 -9.38
C LYS A 602 -0.84 25.56 -8.05
N PHE A 603 -1.98 24.86 -8.08
CA PHE A 603 -2.45 23.98 -7.01
C PHE A 603 -2.75 22.63 -7.64
N ASP A 604 -2.06 21.59 -7.25
CA ASP A 604 -2.20 20.28 -7.86
C ASP A 604 -2.38 19.14 -6.84
N ALA A 605 -2.96 18.05 -7.31
CA ALA A 605 -3.23 16.83 -6.56
C ALA A 605 -2.37 15.66 -7.07
N LYS A 606 -1.19 15.91 -7.61
CA LYS A 606 -0.32 14.90 -8.23
C LYS A 606 0.09 13.77 -7.28
N MET A 607 0.19 14.05 -5.98
CA MET A 607 0.53 13.06 -4.98
C MET A 607 -0.63 12.15 -4.59
N ILE A 608 -1.85 12.53 -4.93
CA ILE A 608 -3.06 11.72 -4.69
C ILE A 608 -3.16 10.70 -5.82
N LYS A 609 -3.08 9.42 -5.48
CA LYS A 609 -3.23 8.32 -6.43
C LYS A 609 -4.46 7.50 -6.06
N GLY A 610 -5.39 7.36 -7.00
CA GLY A 610 -6.64 6.65 -6.76
C GLY A 610 -7.53 7.33 -5.72
N GLY A 611 -7.60 8.66 -5.72
CA GLY A 611 -8.32 9.38 -4.69
C GLY A 611 -9.02 10.65 -5.17
N TYR A 612 -9.98 11.08 -4.36
CA TYR A 612 -10.72 12.33 -4.54
C TYR A 612 -10.09 13.48 -3.79
N ALA A 613 -10.20 14.68 -4.34
CA ALA A 613 -10.03 15.91 -3.61
C ALA A 613 -11.07 16.95 -4.07
N SER A 614 -11.45 17.85 -3.15
CA SER A 614 -12.11 19.09 -3.48
C SER A 614 -11.26 20.25 -2.99
N PHE A 615 -11.11 21.29 -3.78
CA PHE A 615 -10.29 22.42 -3.43
C PHE A 615 -10.99 23.73 -3.77
N ASN A 616 -11.10 24.61 -2.78
CA ASN A 616 -11.68 25.93 -2.90
C ASN A 616 -10.65 26.95 -2.44
N LEU A 617 -10.27 27.88 -3.32
CA LEU A 617 -9.34 28.97 -3.06
C LEU A 617 -10.10 30.29 -3.07
N LYS A 618 -10.04 31.04 -1.98
CA LYS A 618 -10.55 32.40 -1.88
C LYS A 618 -9.50 33.41 -2.31
N GLU A 619 -8.26 33.17 -1.92
CA GLU A 619 -7.22 34.18 -2.08
C GLU A 619 -5.83 33.56 -2.10
N VAL A 620 -4.96 34.09 -2.94
CA VAL A 620 -3.52 33.92 -2.91
C VAL A 620 -2.83 35.28 -2.99
N MET A 621 -1.99 35.60 -2.01
CA MET A 621 -1.23 36.85 -1.97
C MET A 621 0.25 36.58 -2.04
N LEU A 622 0.96 37.32 -2.86
CA LEU A 622 2.42 37.32 -2.94
C LEU A 622 2.93 38.50 -2.10
N LEU A 623 3.66 38.21 -1.00
CA LEU A 623 4.06 39.22 -0.02
C LEU A 623 5.58 39.39 -0.02
N ASP A 624 6.04 40.64 0.05
CA ASP A 624 7.44 41.00 0.26
C ASP A 624 7.86 40.83 1.74
N GLY A 625 9.13 41.10 2.04
CA GLY A 625 9.68 40.99 3.40
C GLY A 625 9.08 41.95 4.43
N ASN A 626 8.28 42.91 4.02
CA ASN A 626 7.54 43.83 4.89
C ASN A 626 6.06 43.39 5.05
N GLY A 627 5.67 42.30 4.43
CA GLY A 627 4.29 41.83 4.39
C GLY A 627 3.39 42.62 3.45
N THR A 628 3.98 43.37 2.52
CA THR A 628 3.25 44.17 1.52
C THR A 628 2.97 43.33 0.28
N ILE A 629 1.75 43.43 -0.26
CA ILE A 629 1.38 42.73 -1.49
C ILE A 629 2.24 43.24 -2.66
N ILE A 630 2.87 42.33 -3.37
CA ILE A 630 3.57 42.61 -4.63
C ILE A 630 2.53 42.80 -5.73
N SER A 631 1.99 44.02 -5.83
CA SER A 631 0.90 44.36 -6.75
C SER A 631 1.39 44.71 -8.17
N ALA A 632 2.66 45.03 -8.35
CA ALA A 632 3.27 45.38 -9.62
C ALA A 632 4.34 44.36 -10.00
N LEU A 633 3.93 43.37 -10.80
CA LEU A 633 4.86 42.35 -11.32
C LEU A 633 5.80 42.99 -12.35
N LYS A 634 7.11 42.90 -12.13
CA LYS A 634 8.15 43.38 -13.04
C LYS A 634 8.39 42.33 -14.11
N GLY A 635 7.85 42.54 -15.31
CA GLY A 635 8.12 41.67 -16.46
C GLY A 635 9.61 41.56 -16.76
N VAL A 636 10.09 40.38 -16.93
CA VAL A 636 11.45 40.09 -17.40
C VAL A 636 11.39 39.66 -18.85
N ASN A 637 12.23 40.22 -19.69
CA ASN A 637 12.49 39.66 -21.00
C ASN A 637 13.24 38.34 -20.79
N ALA A 638 12.51 37.23 -20.78
CA ALA A 638 13.13 35.92 -20.79
C ALA A 638 14.04 35.84 -22.03
N VAL A 639 15.31 35.99 -21.82
CA VAL A 639 16.27 35.55 -22.83
C VAL A 639 16.20 34.00 -22.75
N PRO A 640 15.83 33.32 -23.83
CA PRO A 640 15.91 31.87 -23.84
C PRO A 640 17.37 31.50 -23.49
N LYS A 641 17.60 31.07 -22.28
CA LYS A 641 18.90 30.41 -21.97
C LYS A 641 18.95 29.24 -22.93
N SER A 642 19.91 29.27 -23.84
CA SER A 642 20.22 28.07 -24.62
C SER A 642 20.32 26.94 -23.63
N LEU A 643 19.53 25.88 -23.85
CA LEU A 643 19.66 24.64 -23.10
C LEU A 643 21.16 24.36 -22.95
N PRO A 644 21.66 24.11 -21.73
CA PRO A 644 23.01 23.63 -21.57
C PRO A 644 23.17 22.48 -22.56
N THR A 645 24.12 22.58 -23.46
CA THR A 645 24.29 21.71 -24.62
C THR A 645 24.61 20.26 -24.25
N SER A 646 24.61 19.91 -22.96
CA SER A 646 24.76 18.54 -22.50
C SER A 646 24.10 18.33 -21.15
N ARG A 647 22.91 17.69 -21.15
CA ARG A 647 22.33 17.12 -19.93
C ARG A 647 23.31 16.08 -19.38
N GLN A 648 23.81 16.30 -18.17
CA GLN A 648 24.63 15.30 -17.49
C GLN A 648 23.77 14.06 -17.20
N THR A 649 24.02 12.97 -17.92
CA THR A 649 23.41 11.68 -17.63
C THR A 649 24.41 10.78 -16.94
N PHE A 650 23.98 10.07 -15.89
CA PHE A 650 24.76 9.04 -15.23
C PHE A 650 23.79 7.94 -14.78
N MET A 651 23.78 6.84 -15.49
CA MET A 651 22.82 5.75 -15.30
C MET A 651 23.47 4.38 -15.43
N HIS A 652 22.84 3.39 -14.82
CA HIS A 652 23.20 1.98 -14.96
C HIS A 652 22.07 1.24 -15.67
N GLU A 653 22.40 0.59 -16.79
CA GLU A 653 21.47 -0.22 -17.56
C GLU A 653 22.21 -1.40 -18.20
N ALA A 654 21.59 -2.58 -18.19
CA ALA A 654 22.11 -3.80 -18.84
C ALA A 654 23.59 -4.13 -18.54
N GLY A 655 24.03 -3.90 -17.30
CA GLY A 655 25.42 -4.17 -16.88
C GLY A 655 26.44 -3.13 -17.33
N GLN A 656 25.96 -1.98 -17.84
CA GLN A 656 26.83 -0.86 -18.23
C GLN A 656 26.46 0.40 -17.46
N ILE A 657 27.46 1.18 -17.08
CA ILE A 657 27.29 2.57 -16.65
C ILE A 657 27.46 3.45 -17.86
N MET A 658 26.43 4.22 -18.20
CA MET A 658 26.45 5.21 -19.28
C MET A 658 26.48 6.61 -18.69
N TYR A 659 27.26 7.50 -19.28
CA TYR A 659 27.39 8.89 -18.83
C TYR A 659 27.63 9.85 -19.99
N SER A 660 27.10 11.06 -19.88
CA SER A 660 27.33 12.14 -20.83
C SER A 660 27.14 13.52 -20.19
N GLY A 661 27.67 14.55 -20.80
CA GLY A 661 27.48 15.93 -20.35
C GLY A 661 28.40 16.38 -19.21
N PHE A 662 29.42 15.61 -18.87
CA PHE A 662 30.40 15.96 -17.84
C PHE A 662 31.61 16.71 -18.42
N GLY A 663 32.37 17.35 -17.57
CA GLY A 663 33.60 18.02 -17.95
C GLY A 663 34.73 17.02 -18.34
N LYS A 664 35.72 17.50 -19.08
CA LYS A 664 36.86 16.66 -19.54
C LYS A 664 37.65 16.00 -18.41
N ASN A 665 37.58 16.56 -17.19
CA ASN A 665 38.30 16.08 -16.00
C ASN A 665 37.44 15.22 -15.08
N ALA A 666 36.24 14.86 -15.48
CA ALA A 666 35.34 14.02 -14.66
C ALA A 666 35.97 12.66 -14.35
N LYS A 667 35.75 12.16 -13.15
CA LYS A 667 36.23 10.86 -12.68
C LYS A 667 35.06 10.01 -12.20
N ILE A 668 35.10 8.71 -12.56
CA ILE A 668 34.16 7.70 -12.04
C ILE A 668 34.86 6.90 -10.96
N TYR A 669 34.15 6.66 -9.89
CA TYR A 669 34.52 5.78 -8.78
C TYR A 669 33.44 4.71 -8.61
N ILE A 670 33.81 3.48 -8.25
CA ILE A 670 32.89 2.43 -7.85
C ILE A 670 33.31 1.95 -6.46
N PHE A 671 32.34 1.89 -5.57
CA PHE A 671 32.51 1.47 -4.19
C PHE A 671 31.67 0.21 -3.93
N ASP A 672 32.16 -0.70 -3.10
CA ASP A 672 31.33 -1.75 -2.50
C ASP A 672 30.40 -1.15 -1.41
N LEU A 673 29.51 -1.96 -0.86
CA LEU A 673 28.58 -1.51 0.18
C LEU A 673 29.25 -1.16 1.51
N ASN A 674 30.53 -1.53 1.71
CA ASN A 674 31.33 -1.15 2.87
C ASN A 674 32.04 0.19 2.67
N GLY A 675 31.84 0.84 1.50
CA GLY A 675 32.50 2.09 1.15
C GLY A 675 33.93 1.94 0.62
N THR A 676 34.38 0.70 0.36
CA THR A 676 35.72 0.45 -0.21
C THR A 676 35.70 0.75 -1.71
N GLN A 677 36.62 1.58 -2.17
CA GLN A 677 36.77 1.86 -3.60
C GLN A 677 37.34 0.64 -4.33
N VAL A 678 36.53 0.04 -5.20
CA VAL A 678 36.91 -1.13 -6.01
C VAL A 678 37.38 -0.75 -7.40
N TYR A 679 37.06 0.45 -7.88
CA TYR A 679 37.47 0.94 -9.20
C TYR A 679 37.44 2.46 -9.28
N SER A 680 38.35 3.03 -10.08
CA SER A 680 38.28 4.42 -10.53
C SER A 680 38.96 4.64 -11.87
N ARG A 681 38.44 5.61 -12.62
CA ARG A 681 39.08 6.09 -13.86
C ARG A 681 38.67 7.50 -14.22
N HIS A 682 39.45 8.14 -15.11
CA HIS A 682 38.99 9.34 -15.81
C HIS A 682 37.83 8.98 -16.75
N ALA A 683 36.73 9.76 -16.67
CA ALA A 683 35.51 9.54 -17.42
C ALA A 683 35.49 10.30 -18.76
N GLY A 684 36.04 11.54 -18.77
CA GLY A 684 35.80 12.46 -19.88
C GLY A 684 34.36 12.97 -19.93
N SER A 685 34.00 13.61 -21.03
CA SER A 685 32.69 14.27 -21.18
C SER A 685 31.49 13.32 -21.41
N ALA A 686 31.73 12.15 -21.97
CA ALA A 686 30.75 11.10 -22.22
C ALA A 686 31.42 9.74 -22.44
N GLY A 687 30.67 8.66 -22.21
CA GLY A 687 31.14 7.30 -22.46
C GLY A 687 30.31 6.23 -21.79
N SER A 688 30.82 5.00 -21.83
CA SER A 688 30.28 3.87 -21.11
C SER A 688 31.36 3.07 -20.39
N LEU A 689 30.93 2.32 -19.36
CA LEU A 689 31.79 1.48 -18.54
C LEU A 689 31.12 0.12 -18.36
N ASP A 690 31.75 -0.92 -18.91
CA ASP A 690 31.27 -2.30 -18.80
C ASP A 690 31.60 -2.86 -17.40
N LEU A 691 30.60 -3.05 -16.58
CA LEU A 691 30.74 -3.58 -15.22
C LEU A 691 31.24 -5.03 -15.21
N ASN A 692 30.99 -5.80 -16.28
CA ASN A 692 31.43 -7.19 -16.35
C ASN A 692 32.95 -7.33 -16.33
N LYS A 693 33.65 -6.26 -16.67
CA LYS A 693 35.12 -6.22 -16.72
C LYS A 693 35.78 -5.72 -15.45
N ILE A 694 34.99 -5.15 -14.50
CA ILE A 694 35.58 -4.38 -13.39
C ILE A 694 35.11 -4.75 -12.00
N ALA A 695 34.01 -5.49 -11.89
CA ALA A 695 33.46 -5.87 -10.57
C ALA A 695 32.98 -7.33 -10.60
N ALA A 696 33.03 -8.02 -9.46
CA ALA A 696 32.41 -9.31 -9.26
C ALA A 696 30.87 -9.17 -9.19
N LYS A 697 30.11 -10.28 -9.12
CA LYS A 697 28.67 -10.21 -8.81
C LYS A 697 28.48 -9.59 -7.44
N GLY A 698 27.58 -8.62 -7.31
CA GLY A 698 27.33 -7.94 -6.04
C GLY A 698 26.64 -6.58 -6.22
N ALA A 699 26.40 -5.91 -5.10
CA ALA A 699 25.84 -4.57 -5.07
C ALA A 699 26.97 -3.54 -4.88
N TYR A 700 26.90 -2.44 -5.64
CA TYR A 700 27.91 -1.39 -5.67
C TYR A 700 27.24 -0.01 -5.77
N ILE A 701 28.02 1.02 -5.45
CA ILE A 701 27.68 2.42 -5.71
C ILE A 701 28.69 2.98 -6.70
N ALA A 702 28.24 3.41 -7.88
CA ALA A 702 29.08 4.18 -8.78
C ALA A 702 28.82 5.67 -8.57
N ARG A 703 29.90 6.44 -8.58
CA ARG A 703 29.88 7.90 -8.44
C ARG A 703 30.74 8.53 -9.51
N ILE A 704 30.19 9.51 -10.24
CA ILE A 704 30.98 10.38 -11.13
C ILE A 704 31.14 11.74 -10.45
N VAL A 705 32.36 12.27 -10.48
CA VAL A 705 32.73 13.56 -9.89
C VAL A 705 33.32 14.45 -10.97
N ASP A 706 32.79 15.67 -11.08
CA ASP A 706 33.24 16.71 -12.02
C ASP A 706 33.35 18.05 -11.28
N GLY A 707 34.54 18.35 -10.80
CA GLY A 707 34.76 19.47 -9.90
C GLY A 707 34.00 19.33 -8.58
N VAL A 708 33.13 20.27 -8.27
CA VAL A 708 32.29 20.25 -7.06
C VAL A 708 31.01 19.41 -7.23
N ASN A 709 30.67 19.06 -8.47
CA ASN A 709 29.46 18.31 -8.80
C ASN A 709 29.70 16.81 -8.75
N SER A 710 28.73 16.05 -8.26
CA SER A 710 28.78 14.59 -8.32
C SER A 710 27.41 13.99 -8.54
N LYS A 711 27.35 12.89 -9.30
CA LYS A 711 26.17 12.03 -9.42
C LYS A 711 26.53 10.61 -9.03
N GLN A 712 25.55 9.91 -8.48
CA GLN A 712 25.75 8.51 -8.11
C GLN A 712 24.57 7.65 -8.56
N VAL A 713 24.85 6.36 -8.78
CA VAL A 713 23.86 5.34 -9.12
C VAL A 713 24.19 4.06 -8.38
N ARG A 714 23.14 3.39 -7.87
CA ARG A 714 23.27 2.05 -7.30
C ARG A 714 23.35 1.03 -8.43
N ILE A 715 24.20 0.04 -8.25
CA ILE A 715 24.45 -1.02 -9.20
C ILE A 715 24.17 -2.33 -8.50
N LEU A 716 23.35 -3.16 -9.11
CA LEU A 716 23.22 -4.57 -8.78
C LEU A 716 23.71 -5.36 -9.98
N LYS A 717 24.76 -6.17 -9.78
CA LYS A 717 25.37 -6.98 -10.83
C LYS A 717 25.15 -8.47 -10.60
#